data_bcb560df5a49bccacf80847d8cdd3a80
#
_entry.id   bcb560df5a49bccacf80847d8cdd3a80
#
_cell.length_a   1.000
_cell.length_b   1.000
_cell.length_c   1.000
_cell.angle_alpha   90.00
_cell.angle_beta   90.00
_cell.angle_gamma   90.00
#
_symmetry.space_group_name_H-M   'P 1'
#
loop_
_entity.id
_entity.type
_entity.pdbx_description
1 polymer ?
#
loop_
_entity_poly.entity_id
_entity_poly.type
_entity_poly.pdbx_seq_one_letter_code
_entity_poly.pdbx_strand_id
1 'polypeptide(L)'
;VGIGALATTAPALAQEPESSGAAGSLDATAVNEIIVQARRRDESLQDVPLVVNAVTADAITNLNIRNFTEISSVVPGLQLTPNANGIGTSSSIRGVNHDVNVSAENGTIQYYRNDAPVPSNFVMQTMYDVGQIEVLRGPQGTLRGRSTPSGSVTVTTRQPELLEAGGYLAGTLGSASATNFNGALNIPIIADVLGIRIAGVHSVDRGNRVTSVNSDERARSEINAIRAAVRFEPTAWLRLGFLYEGMQNDGRRFDQVRSVSQYDSRYVPSAGAPDYGDIGLSDRLSVQSRPSITTQKFQFYNWNAEVDFLGQRLIYVGSATSQKYHSYGVRDLANFFPGLEIAQIADTKGTTSSHELRLQNLDRVVGLFDYVAGYFHYAVPSQTNLSDLSITQLRLAGPGIPIASPSVTDTPIYVAKGTPMEDSFFGNLTFHLTESTELAGGLRRIHFTDNRDGLFISCTPQMYAAGQCTRQNGTQSDVSENTTIYSASIKHRFTPGLMVYASTGSSWRPPVVAIGNFTNADYTPNEVAHIALPSESSKSYEIGLKSDWLNRKLHFNLTAYHQDYKNYPYRAGGAGIAYININSAGAPTIGNFNFVSAVPIKVNGIEAELDFTPTSRLNLGATVNFARSRIGNALLACTDALNNQSGAVGSDGIPDAVTPTLAQMQQAYGGERVAQCPGGGQSATFQPEWSGVLRAEYTLPVGDKMDGYLRGLFSWRGKSRTDPNNPYDDVRAYGLLNLFGGLRSQDGSWEVSVYAKNLFDVTKLISQDELAQFTSVTDVYLRPPTFSVSGIGSTVYSSRYAGVSVTAPREFGVTFRAAFGSR
;
A
#
# COMPACT_ATOMS: atom_id res chain seq x y z
N VAL A 1 -8.35 -71.75 40.86
CA VAL A 1 -9.50 -72.63 40.56
C VAL A 1 -10.72 -71.69 40.49
N GLY A 2 -11.38 -71.60 39.38
CA GLY A 2 -12.64 -70.84 39.20
C GLY A 2 -12.61 -69.80 38.18
N ILE A 3 -12.73 -70.11 36.90
CA ILE A 3 -12.98 -69.23 35.79
C ILE A 3 -14.48 -68.95 35.72
N GLY A 4 -14.90 -67.76 35.99
CA GLY A 4 -16.26 -67.22 35.76
C GLY A 4 -16.32 -66.44 34.48
N ALA A 5 -17.02 -66.93 33.46
CA ALA A 5 -17.29 -66.24 32.22
C ALA A 5 -18.34 -65.16 32.47
N LEU A 6 -17.99 -63.90 32.26
CA LEU A 6 -18.88 -62.78 32.16
C LEU A 6 -19.17 -62.50 30.65
N ALA A 7 -20.42 -62.72 30.27
CA ALA A 7 -20.96 -62.39 28.97
C ALA A 7 -21.01 -60.86 28.84
N THR A 8 -20.24 -60.31 27.91
CA THR A 8 -20.33 -58.90 27.51
C THR A 8 -21.40 -58.77 26.46
N THR A 9 -22.48 -58.05 26.79
CA THR A 9 -23.47 -57.52 25.83
C THR A 9 -22.82 -56.40 25.08
N ALA A 10 -22.64 -56.57 23.78
CA ALA A 10 -22.24 -55.50 22.89
C ALA A 10 -23.31 -54.41 22.83
N PRO A 11 -22.99 -53.13 22.97
CA PRO A 11 -23.93 -52.08 22.64
C PRO A 11 -24.10 -52.02 21.12
N ALA A 12 -25.35 -51.81 20.71
CA ALA A 12 -25.73 -51.60 19.32
C ALA A 12 -24.89 -50.43 18.75
N LEU A 13 -24.26 -50.66 17.61
CA LEU A 13 -23.66 -49.67 16.78
C LEU A 13 -24.75 -48.66 16.41
N ALA A 14 -24.67 -47.44 16.96
CA ALA A 14 -25.34 -46.30 16.36
C ALA A 14 -24.71 -46.12 14.96
N GLN A 15 -25.53 -46.23 13.95
CA GLN A 15 -25.17 -45.84 12.61
C GLN A 15 -24.72 -44.38 12.69
N GLU A 16 -23.44 -44.15 12.43
CA GLU A 16 -22.97 -42.82 12.02
C GLU A 16 -23.83 -42.37 10.84
N PRO A 17 -24.29 -41.11 10.81
CA PRO A 17 -24.86 -40.57 9.58
C PRO A 17 -23.76 -40.68 8.53
N GLU A 18 -23.99 -41.49 7.51
CA GLU A 18 -23.20 -41.48 6.30
C GLU A 18 -23.09 -39.99 5.87
N SER A 19 -21.90 -39.42 6.01
CA SER A 19 -21.53 -38.29 5.23
C SER A 19 -21.71 -38.74 3.79
N SER A 20 -22.81 -38.36 3.19
CA SER A 20 -23.04 -38.48 1.76
C SER A 20 -22.07 -37.56 1.06
N GLY A 21 -20.81 -37.91 1.09
CA GLY A 21 -19.81 -37.54 0.11
C GLY A 21 -20.22 -38.24 -1.19
N ALA A 22 -21.30 -37.83 -1.78
CA ALA A 22 -21.45 -37.93 -3.22
C ALA A 22 -20.33 -37.07 -3.78
N ALA A 23 -19.19 -37.71 -4.02
CA ALA A 23 -18.30 -37.30 -5.11
C ALA A 23 -19.14 -37.42 -6.40
N GLY A 24 -20.13 -36.53 -6.55
CA GLY A 24 -20.65 -36.18 -7.84
C GLY A 24 -19.44 -35.71 -8.61
N SER A 25 -19.16 -36.30 -9.75
CA SER A 25 -18.18 -35.81 -10.69
C SER A 25 -18.50 -34.34 -10.88
N LEU A 26 -17.72 -33.47 -10.21
CA LEU A 26 -17.76 -32.02 -10.44
C LEU A 26 -17.57 -31.89 -11.93
N ASP A 27 -18.54 -31.32 -12.62
CA ASP A 27 -18.46 -31.10 -14.04
C ASP A 27 -17.15 -30.31 -14.23
N ALA A 28 -16.14 -30.94 -14.83
CA ALA A 28 -14.80 -30.34 -15.01
C ALA A 28 -14.83 -29.03 -15.79
N THR A 29 -16.02 -28.60 -16.19
CA THR A 29 -16.30 -27.33 -16.88
C THR A 29 -16.96 -26.27 -15.99
N ALA A 30 -17.29 -26.57 -14.72
CA ALA A 30 -17.79 -25.54 -13.79
C ALA A 30 -16.62 -24.67 -13.28
N VAL A 31 -16.88 -23.37 -13.09
CA VAL A 31 -15.91 -22.50 -12.42
C VAL A 31 -15.80 -22.91 -10.96
N ASN A 32 -14.56 -23.06 -10.47
CA ASN A 32 -14.32 -23.47 -9.08
C ASN A 32 -14.91 -22.47 -8.09
N GLU A 33 -15.58 -22.97 -7.07
CA GLU A 33 -16.10 -22.16 -5.99
C GLU A 33 -14.95 -21.59 -5.15
N ILE A 34 -14.94 -20.27 -4.98
CA ILE A 34 -13.94 -19.55 -4.18
C ILE A 34 -14.55 -19.25 -2.82
N ILE A 35 -13.96 -19.76 -1.76
CA ILE A 35 -14.34 -19.45 -0.38
C ILE A 35 -13.58 -18.22 0.10
N VAL A 36 -14.28 -17.31 0.76
CA VAL A 36 -13.75 -16.07 1.32
C VAL A 36 -14.21 -15.88 2.77
N GLN A 37 -13.44 -15.09 3.54
CA GLN A 37 -13.73 -14.80 4.94
C GLN A 37 -14.15 -13.34 5.15
N ALA A 38 -14.79 -12.74 4.16
CA ALA A 38 -15.16 -11.32 4.16
C ALA A 38 -15.99 -10.90 5.39
N ARG A 39 -16.87 -11.77 5.90
CA ARG A 39 -17.71 -11.53 7.08
C ARG A 39 -17.29 -12.31 8.33
N ARG A 40 -16.03 -12.71 8.44
CA ARG A 40 -15.48 -13.52 9.56
C ARG A 40 -16.05 -14.95 9.61
N ARG A 41 -16.59 -15.43 8.50
CA ARG A 41 -17.09 -16.79 8.28
C ARG A 41 -16.66 -17.25 6.91
N ASP A 42 -16.48 -18.55 6.73
CA ASP A 42 -16.22 -19.15 5.43
C ASP A 42 -17.50 -19.11 4.61
N GLU A 43 -17.50 -18.36 3.52
CA GLU A 43 -18.63 -18.18 2.63
C GLU A 43 -18.19 -18.25 1.18
N SER A 44 -19.06 -18.75 0.30
CA SER A 44 -18.84 -18.65 -1.13
C SER A 44 -18.75 -17.19 -1.58
N LEU A 45 -17.81 -16.87 -2.46
CA LEU A 45 -17.69 -15.54 -3.04
C LEU A 45 -19.01 -15.04 -3.63
N GLN A 46 -19.80 -15.94 -4.21
CA GLN A 46 -21.11 -15.66 -4.82
C GLN A 46 -22.21 -15.41 -3.76
N ASP A 47 -21.99 -15.76 -2.50
CA ASP A 47 -22.97 -15.59 -1.43
C ASP A 47 -22.77 -14.33 -0.59
N VAL A 48 -21.59 -13.71 -0.69
CA VAL A 48 -21.25 -12.51 0.10
C VAL A 48 -21.86 -11.25 -0.54
N PRO A 49 -22.69 -10.47 0.18
CA PRO A 49 -23.31 -9.24 -0.34
C PRO A 49 -22.34 -8.04 -0.30
N LEU A 50 -21.14 -8.22 -0.80
CA LEU A 50 -20.06 -7.23 -0.87
C LEU A 50 -19.20 -7.48 -2.12
N VAL A 51 -18.48 -6.46 -2.55
CA VAL A 51 -17.43 -6.63 -3.58
C VAL A 51 -16.18 -7.18 -2.94
N VAL A 52 -15.83 -8.40 -3.29
CA VAL A 52 -14.61 -9.09 -2.86
C VAL A 52 -13.90 -9.61 -4.10
N ASN A 53 -12.63 -9.26 -4.28
CA ASN A 53 -11.78 -9.95 -5.25
C ASN A 53 -10.86 -10.90 -4.48
N ALA A 54 -10.88 -12.16 -4.86
CA ALA A 54 -10.00 -13.17 -4.30
C ALA A 54 -8.95 -13.61 -5.32
N VAL A 55 -7.68 -13.53 -4.94
CA VAL A 55 -6.55 -14.05 -5.73
C VAL A 55 -6.06 -15.32 -5.03
N THR A 56 -6.33 -16.45 -5.63
CA THR A 56 -6.00 -17.76 -5.06
C THR A 56 -4.50 -18.07 -5.12
N ALA A 57 -4.04 -19.03 -4.32
CA ALA A 57 -2.67 -19.54 -4.36
C ALA A 57 -2.25 -19.98 -5.77
N ASP A 58 -3.16 -20.63 -6.50
CA ASP A 58 -2.92 -21.05 -7.89
C ASP A 58 -2.76 -19.86 -8.83
N ALA A 59 -3.59 -18.82 -8.71
CA ALA A 59 -3.45 -17.60 -9.48
C ALA A 59 -2.10 -16.90 -9.23
N ILE A 60 -1.67 -16.83 -7.95
CA ILE A 60 -0.36 -16.26 -7.56
C ILE A 60 0.78 -17.05 -8.19
N THR A 61 0.74 -18.37 -8.10
CA THR A 61 1.75 -19.27 -8.68
C THR A 61 1.75 -19.19 -10.21
N ASN A 62 0.59 -19.33 -10.79
CA ASN A 62 0.37 -19.41 -12.23
C ASN A 62 0.72 -18.13 -12.99
N LEU A 63 0.60 -16.98 -12.38
CA LEU A 63 0.96 -15.67 -12.92
C LEU A 63 2.35 -15.20 -12.47
N ASN A 64 3.08 -16.07 -11.77
CA ASN A 64 4.41 -15.79 -11.23
C ASN A 64 4.45 -14.43 -10.51
N ILE A 65 3.48 -14.22 -9.58
CA ILE A 65 3.39 -13.01 -8.77
C ILE A 65 4.40 -13.14 -7.63
N ARG A 66 5.45 -12.33 -7.66
CA ARG A 66 6.59 -12.41 -6.73
C ARG A 66 6.55 -11.34 -5.64
N ASN A 67 5.88 -10.23 -5.91
CA ASN A 67 5.69 -9.17 -4.94
C ASN A 67 4.25 -8.69 -4.94
N PHE A 68 3.86 -8.00 -3.87
CA PHE A 68 2.48 -7.58 -3.69
C PHE A 68 2.04 -6.48 -4.68
N THR A 69 2.94 -5.67 -5.19
CA THR A 69 2.59 -4.61 -6.15
C THR A 69 2.06 -5.18 -7.47
N GLU A 70 2.49 -6.41 -7.82
CA GLU A 70 2.00 -7.12 -9.01
C GLU A 70 0.52 -7.51 -8.90
N ILE A 71 -0.07 -7.56 -7.69
CA ILE A 71 -1.51 -7.81 -7.49
C ILE A 71 -2.36 -6.74 -8.17
N SER A 72 -1.87 -5.52 -8.29
CA SER A 72 -2.55 -4.46 -9.04
C SER A 72 -2.75 -4.76 -10.53
N SER A 73 -2.05 -5.74 -11.08
CA SER A 73 -2.24 -6.20 -12.47
C SER A 73 -3.41 -7.19 -12.62
N VAL A 74 -3.88 -7.80 -11.53
CA VAL A 74 -4.97 -8.78 -11.52
C VAL A 74 -6.22 -8.28 -10.79
N VAL A 75 -6.12 -7.20 -10.00
CA VAL A 75 -7.23 -6.57 -9.28
C VAL A 75 -7.42 -5.15 -9.81
N PRO A 76 -8.27 -4.91 -10.83
CA PRO A 76 -8.53 -3.59 -11.37
C PRO A 76 -9.06 -2.63 -10.31
N GLY A 77 -8.68 -1.35 -10.39
CA GLY A 77 -9.06 -0.34 -9.40
C GLY A 77 -8.29 -0.39 -8.08
N LEU A 78 -7.47 -1.41 -7.84
CA LEU A 78 -6.42 -1.40 -6.82
C LEU A 78 -5.13 -0.91 -7.46
N GLN A 79 -4.52 0.09 -6.89
CA GLN A 79 -3.18 0.52 -7.27
C GLN A 79 -2.26 0.55 -6.05
N LEU A 80 -1.05 0.07 -6.25
CA LEU A 80 -0.01 -0.08 -5.26
C LEU A 80 1.28 0.44 -5.86
N THR A 81 1.79 1.55 -5.35
CA THR A 81 3.01 2.19 -5.86
C THR A 81 3.96 2.43 -4.70
N PRO A 82 5.12 1.77 -4.66
CA PRO A 82 6.14 2.08 -3.65
C PRO A 82 6.54 3.55 -3.76
N ASN A 83 6.65 4.23 -2.63
CA ASN A 83 7.11 5.61 -2.62
C ASN A 83 8.57 5.73 -3.07
N ALA A 84 8.86 6.83 -3.73
CA ALA A 84 10.20 7.12 -4.21
C ALA A 84 11.24 7.17 -3.10
N ASN A 85 10.89 7.67 -1.92
CA ASN A 85 11.77 7.69 -0.75
C ASN A 85 11.92 6.34 0.00
N GLY A 86 11.25 5.27 -0.48
CA GLY A 86 11.27 3.95 0.16
C GLY A 86 10.43 3.84 1.44
N ILE A 87 9.78 4.92 1.88
CA ILE A 87 8.94 4.93 3.07
C ILE A 87 7.49 4.68 2.66
N GLY A 88 7.00 3.48 2.94
CA GLY A 88 5.62 3.09 2.69
C GLY A 88 5.25 2.93 1.22
N THR A 89 3.97 2.78 0.96
CA THR A 89 3.40 2.55 -0.37
C THR A 89 2.16 3.40 -0.54
N SER A 90 2.14 4.24 -1.56
CA SER A 90 0.91 4.88 -2.01
C SER A 90 -0.02 3.82 -2.56
N SER A 91 -1.24 3.80 -2.07
CA SER A 91 -2.25 2.82 -2.48
C SER A 91 -3.58 3.51 -2.75
N SER A 92 -4.35 2.97 -3.67
CA SER A 92 -5.71 3.44 -3.89
C SER A 92 -6.67 2.32 -4.24
N ILE A 93 -7.91 2.45 -3.76
CA ILE A 93 -9.05 1.64 -4.16
C ILE A 93 -10.20 2.61 -4.47
N ARG A 94 -10.97 2.34 -5.54
CA ARG A 94 -12.13 3.13 -5.95
C ARG A 94 -11.82 4.62 -6.12
N GLY A 95 -10.64 4.95 -6.62
CA GLY A 95 -10.26 6.34 -6.88
C GLY A 95 -10.05 7.19 -5.61
N VAL A 96 -9.77 6.56 -4.47
CA VAL A 96 -9.37 7.26 -3.25
C VAL A 96 -7.95 6.87 -2.90
N ASN A 97 -7.06 7.85 -2.87
CA ASN A 97 -5.64 7.66 -2.67
C ASN A 97 -5.28 7.68 -1.18
N HIS A 98 -4.29 6.89 -0.81
CA HIS A 98 -3.60 7.01 0.47
C HIS A 98 -2.19 7.56 0.23
N ASP A 99 -1.96 8.78 0.70
CA ASP A 99 -0.62 9.39 0.71
C ASP A 99 0.05 9.13 2.06
N VAL A 100 1.09 8.30 2.05
CA VAL A 100 1.85 7.95 3.26
C VAL A 100 2.61 9.15 3.87
N ASN A 101 2.86 10.22 3.08
CA ASN A 101 3.47 11.44 3.59
C ASN A 101 2.48 12.29 4.41
N VAL A 102 1.18 12.02 4.26
CA VAL A 102 0.12 12.63 5.10
C VAL A 102 -0.03 11.87 6.41
N SER A 103 -0.09 10.54 6.33
CA SER A 103 -0.14 9.67 7.50
C SER A 103 0.30 8.26 7.12
N ALA A 104 1.48 7.85 7.56
CA ALA A 104 2.00 6.51 7.28
C ALA A 104 1.22 5.38 7.99
N GLU A 105 0.54 5.70 9.09
CA GLU A 105 -0.07 4.73 10.00
C GLU A 105 -1.59 4.57 9.77
N ASN A 106 -2.25 5.59 9.24
CA ASN A 106 -3.71 5.65 9.09
C ASN A 106 -4.10 5.72 7.60
N GLY A 107 -3.90 4.60 6.88
CA GLY A 107 -4.24 4.49 5.48
C GLY A 107 -5.74 4.50 5.18
N THR A 108 -6.11 4.78 3.93
CA THR A 108 -7.47 4.55 3.43
C THR A 108 -7.75 3.07 3.23
N ILE A 109 -6.70 2.24 3.17
CA ILE A 109 -6.73 0.80 3.01
C ILE A 109 -6.00 0.17 4.19
N GLN A 110 -6.62 -0.81 4.85
CA GLN A 110 -5.98 -1.59 5.91
C GLN A 110 -5.48 -2.92 5.36
N TYR A 111 -4.29 -3.31 5.80
CA TYR A 111 -3.64 -4.57 5.44
C TYR A 111 -3.68 -5.54 6.60
N TYR A 112 -3.91 -6.81 6.27
CA TYR A 112 -3.94 -7.91 7.24
C TYR A 112 -3.05 -9.05 6.78
N ARG A 113 -2.35 -9.67 7.73
CA ARG A 113 -1.70 -10.97 7.58
C ARG A 113 -2.47 -11.96 8.46
N ASN A 114 -3.12 -12.95 7.83
CA ASN A 114 -4.16 -13.72 8.48
C ASN A 114 -5.23 -12.76 9.05
N ASP A 115 -5.59 -12.81 10.28
CA ASP A 115 -6.57 -11.89 10.87
C ASP A 115 -5.95 -10.66 11.56
N ALA A 116 -4.62 -10.57 11.62
CA ALA A 116 -3.91 -9.52 12.31
C ALA A 116 -3.60 -8.31 11.41
N PRO A 117 -3.86 -7.06 11.85
CA PRO A 117 -3.47 -5.87 11.11
C PRO A 117 -1.94 -5.75 11.05
N VAL A 118 -1.42 -5.39 9.89
CA VAL A 118 0.01 -5.21 9.64
C VAL A 118 0.27 -3.90 8.90
N PRO A 119 1.45 -3.30 9.06
CA PRO A 119 1.85 -2.14 8.26
C PRO A 119 1.90 -2.48 6.76
N SER A 120 1.50 -1.53 5.91
CA SER A 120 1.47 -1.72 4.46
C SER A 120 2.83 -2.08 3.87
N ASN A 121 3.90 -1.51 4.39
CA ASN A 121 5.26 -1.79 3.95
C ASN A 121 5.71 -3.23 4.21
N PHE A 122 5.15 -3.90 5.24
CA PHE A 122 5.44 -5.32 5.51
C PHE A 122 4.84 -6.24 4.43
N VAL A 123 3.56 -6.03 4.10
CA VAL A 123 2.83 -6.88 3.13
C VAL A 123 3.36 -6.71 1.71
N MET A 124 3.87 -5.51 1.38
CA MET A 124 4.28 -5.14 0.03
C MET A 124 5.60 -5.76 -0.45
N GLN A 125 6.36 -6.41 0.43
CA GLN A 125 7.74 -6.80 0.10
C GLN A 125 7.83 -8.04 -0.77
N THR A 126 7.18 -9.14 -0.41
CA THR A 126 7.33 -10.40 -1.14
C THR A 126 6.13 -11.32 -0.97
N MET A 127 5.96 -12.23 -1.94
CA MET A 127 4.94 -13.26 -1.98
C MET A 127 5.57 -14.64 -1.99
N TYR A 128 5.34 -15.42 -0.94
CA TYR A 128 5.75 -16.83 -0.86
C TYR A 128 4.81 -17.56 0.09
N ASP A 129 4.49 -18.78 -0.25
CA ASP A 129 3.64 -19.68 0.53
C ASP A 129 2.32 -19.02 0.99
N VAL A 130 1.69 -18.29 0.06
CA VAL A 130 0.41 -17.60 0.28
C VAL A 130 -0.72 -18.57 -0.05
N GLY A 131 -1.74 -18.61 0.80
CA GLY A 131 -2.97 -19.36 0.57
C GLY A 131 -3.94 -18.57 -0.32
N GLN A 132 -4.22 -17.30 0.06
CA GLN A 132 -5.18 -16.47 -0.64
C GLN A 132 -4.93 -14.98 -0.34
N ILE A 133 -5.32 -14.11 -1.27
CA ILE A 133 -5.40 -12.68 -1.05
C ILE A 133 -6.83 -12.24 -1.29
N GLU A 134 -7.45 -11.62 -0.29
CA GLU A 134 -8.77 -11.03 -0.41
C GLU A 134 -8.66 -9.52 -0.41
N VAL A 135 -9.29 -8.88 -1.40
CA VAL A 135 -9.42 -7.42 -1.50
C VAL A 135 -10.89 -7.06 -1.33
N LEU A 136 -11.23 -6.53 -0.17
CA LEU A 136 -12.57 -6.02 0.12
C LEU A 136 -12.61 -4.54 -0.21
N ARG A 137 -13.66 -4.12 -0.90
CA ARG A 137 -13.82 -2.74 -1.37
C ARG A 137 -14.92 -2.02 -0.61
N GLY A 138 -14.77 -0.70 -0.49
CA GLY A 138 -15.66 0.15 0.29
C GLY A 138 -15.34 0.16 1.78
N PRO A 139 -16.08 0.91 2.61
CA PRO A 139 -15.83 1.05 4.04
C PRO A 139 -15.81 -0.30 4.76
N GLN A 140 -14.73 -0.56 5.45
CA GLN A 140 -14.55 -1.74 6.28
C GLN A 140 -14.27 -1.31 7.72
N GLY A 141 -14.41 -2.22 8.67
CA GLY A 141 -14.02 -1.98 10.06
C GLY A 141 -15.09 -2.25 11.09
N THR A 142 -16.37 -2.52 10.70
CA THR A 142 -17.38 -2.95 11.67
C THR A 142 -17.09 -4.34 12.21
N LEU A 143 -16.54 -5.24 11.38
CA LEU A 143 -16.21 -6.63 11.74
C LEU A 143 -14.73 -6.95 11.75
N ARG A 144 -13.91 -6.19 11.02
CA ARG A 144 -12.47 -6.47 10.88
C ARG A 144 -11.64 -5.35 11.46
N GLY A 145 -10.73 -5.67 12.37
CA GLY A 145 -9.62 -4.88 12.85
C GLY A 145 -9.89 -3.37 12.91
N ARG A 146 -9.13 -2.60 12.13
CA ARG A 146 -9.23 -1.14 12.09
C ARG A 146 -10.25 -0.63 11.07
N SER A 147 -10.83 0.52 11.38
CA SER A 147 -11.72 1.24 10.47
C SER A 147 -10.97 1.76 9.24
N THR A 148 -11.50 1.51 8.04
CA THR A 148 -10.90 1.97 6.78
C THR A 148 -11.96 2.41 5.78
N PRO A 149 -11.78 3.59 5.15
CA PRO A 149 -12.80 4.13 4.26
C PRO A 149 -12.83 3.52 2.85
N SER A 150 -11.69 3.05 2.32
CA SER A 150 -11.63 2.56 0.93
C SER A 150 -11.67 1.05 0.81
N GLY A 151 -11.23 0.33 1.85
CA GLY A 151 -11.24 -1.13 1.83
C GLY A 151 -10.13 -1.78 2.62
N SER A 152 -10.03 -3.10 2.50
CA SER A 152 -8.98 -3.88 3.15
C SER A 152 -8.41 -4.93 2.24
N VAL A 153 -7.15 -5.29 2.50
CA VAL A 153 -6.44 -6.38 1.82
C VAL A 153 -5.96 -7.37 2.86
N THR A 154 -6.42 -8.60 2.76
CA THR A 154 -6.02 -9.70 3.65
C THR A 154 -5.15 -10.67 2.88
N VAL A 155 -3.96 -10.94 3.37
CA VAL A 155 -3.08 -12.00 2.87
C VAL A 155 -3.12 -13.15 3.86
N THR A 156 -3.76 -14.26 3.48
CA THR A 156 -3.82 -15.47 4.27
C THR A 156 -2.66 -16.40 3.88
N THR A 157 -1.90 -16.87 4.84
CA THR A 157 -0.80 -17.82 4.62
C THR A 157 -1.33 -19.23 4.62
N ARG A 158 -0.62 -20.16 3.96
CA ARG A 158 -0.94 -21.58 4.08
C ARG A 158 -0.69 -22.04 5.51
N GLN A 159 -1.67 -22.77 6.06
CA GLN A 159 -1.61 -23.32 7.40
C GLN A 159 -0.94 -24.70 7.40
N PRO A 160 -0.37 -25.16 8.52
CA PRO A 160 0.09 -26.55 8.66
C PRO A 160 -1.06 -27.55 8.46
N GLU A 161 -0.84 -28.54 7.61
CA GLU A 161 -1.70 -29.71 7.47
C GLU A 161 -1.35 -30.76 8.52
N LEU A 162 -2.39 -31.36 9.15
CA LEU A 162 -2.20 -32.27 10.28
C LEU A 162 -2.06 -33.74 9.88
N LEU A 163 -2.46 -34.11 8.66
CA LEU A 163 -2.50 -35.49 8.20
C LEU A 163 -1.36 -35.83 7.26
N GLU A 164 -1.01 -34.93 6.33
CA GLU A 164 -0.08 -35.22 5.25
C GLU A 164 1.21 -34.43 5.35
N ALA A 165 2.33 -35.11 5.25
CA ALA A 165 3.61 -34.43 4.97
C ALA A 165 3.64 -33.98 3.50
N GLY A 166 4.22 -32.83 3.28
CA GLY A 166 4.29 -32.32 1.92
C GLY A 166 5.08 -31.04 1.82
N GLY A 167 5.18 -30.50 0.62
CA GLY A 167 5.90 -29.27 0.40
C GLY A 167 6.15 -28.96 -1.06
N TYR A 168 6.84 -27.88 -1.29
CA TYR A 168 7.26 -27.49 -2.63
C TYR A 168 8.59 -26.74 -2.60
N LEU A 169 9.25 -26.76 -3.75
CA LEU A 169 10.38 -25.90 -4.08
C LEU A 169 10.11 -25.24 -5.42
N ALA A 170 10.33 -23.92 -5.50
CA ALA A 170 10.18 -23.18 -6.74
C ALA A 170 11.40 -22.28 -6.97
N GLY A 171 11.87 -22.26 -8.21
CA GLY A 171 12.98 -21.42 -8.65
C GLY A 171 12.59 -20.65 -9.92
N THR A 172 12.78 -19.34 -9.92
CA THR A 172 12.58 -18.48 -11.08
C THR A 172 13.90 -17.80 -11.44
N LEU A 173 14.26 -17.87 -12.72
CA LEU A 173 15.39 -17.16 -13.31
C LEU A 173 14.84 -16.22 -14.38
N GLY A 174 15.09 -14.92 -14.21
CA GLY A 174 14.60 -13.89 -15.11
C GLY A 174 15.72 -13.10 -15.79
N SER A 175 15.37 -12.35 -16.81
CA SER A 175 16.22 -11.34 -17.40
C SER A 175 16.61 -10.30 -16.33
N ALA A 176 17.67 -9.51 -16.58
CA ALA A 176 18.21 -8.55 -15.61
C ALA A 176 18.65 -9.16 -14.28
N SER A 177 19.18 -10.40 -14.34
CA SER A 177 19.71 -11.13 -13.17
C SER A 177 18.68 -11.34 -12.06
N ALA A 178 17.38 -11.37 -12.40
CA ALA A 178 16.33 -11.67 -11.45
C ALA A 178 16.37 -13.16 -11.08
N THR A 179 16.46 -13.42 -9.77
CA THR A 179 16.39 -14.77 -9.20
C THR A 179 15.42 -14.78 -8.05
N ASN A 180 14.58 -15.82 -7.98
CA ASN A 180 13.69 -16.03 -6.85
C ASN A 180 13.66 -17.53 -6.55
N PHE A 181 14.06 -17.89 -5.35
CA PHE A 181 13.96 -19.25 -4.83
C PHE A 181 13.06 -19.24 -3.61
N ASN A 182 12.01 -20.03 -3.63
CA ASN A 182 11.10 -20.14 -2.52
C ASN A 182 10.63 -21.58 -2.34
N GLY A 183 10.23 -21.92 -1.13
CA GLY A 183 9.73 -23.25 -0.83
C GLY A 183 9.08 -23.33 0.53
N ALA A 184 8.38 -24.43 0.76
CA ALA A 184 7.78 -24.76 2.04
C ALA A 184 7.81 -26.26 2.29
N LEU A 185 7.88 -26.63 3.57
CA LEU A 185 7.80 -27.99 4.08
C LEU A 185 6.74 -28.07 5.17
N ASN A 186 5.79 -29.00 5.02
CA ASN A 186 4.76 -29.33 5.99
C ASN A 186 5.07 -30.66 6.65
N ILE A 187 5.06 -30.71 7.98
CA ILE A 187 5.40 -31.86 8.77
C ILE A 187 4.29 -32.10 9.82
N PRO A 188 3.43 -33.11 9.66
CA PRO A 188 2.56 -33.56 10.73
C PRO A 188 3.39 -34.26 11.78
N ILE A 189 3.52 -33.69 12.97
CA ILE A 189 4.28 -34.26 14.08
C ILE A 189 3.46 -35.33 14.79
N ILE A 190 2.18 -35.02 15.03
CA ILE A 190 1.19 -35.95 15.57
C ILE A 190 -0.03 -35.80 14.65
N ALA A 191 -0.40 -36.92 13.98
CA ALA A 191 -1.53 -36.92 13.06
C ALA A 191 -2.81 -36.38 13.74
N ASP A 192 -3.55 -35.54 13.05
CA ASP A 192 -4.77 -34.87 13.51
C ASP A 192 -4.57 -33.90 14.69
N VAL A 193 -3.38 -33.77 15.28
CA VAL A 193 -3.17 -33.04 16.51
C VAL A 193 -2.15 -31.93 16.37
N LEU A 194 -0.97 -32.20 15.81
CA LEU A 194 0.13 -31.22 15.77
C LEU A 194 0.84 -31.24 14.42
N GLY A 195 0.82 -30.14 13.76
CA GLY A 195 1.55 -29.90 12.50
C GLY A 195 2.41 -28.65 12.56
N ILE A 196 3.51 -28.68 11.81
CA ILE A 196 4.43 -27.57 11.63
C ILE A 196 4.62 -27.33 10.13
N ARG A 197 4.60 -26.05 9.72
CA ARG A 197 4.95 -25.64 8.36
C ARG A 197 6.06 -24.61 8.39
N ILE A 198 7.11 -24.85 7.62
CA ILE A 198 8.23 -23.92 7.48
C ILE A 198 8.29 -23.50 6.01
N ALA A 199 8.39 -22.21 5.77
CA ALA A 199 8.51 -21.65 4.42
C ALA A 199 9.62 -20.59 4.36
N GLY A 200 10.23 -20.42 3.20
CA GLY A 200 11.24 -19.40 3.01
C GLY A 200 11.33 -18.89 1.58
N VAL A 201 11.93 -17.71 1.42
CA VAL A 201 12.21 -17.10 0.14
C VAL A 201 13.53 -16.36 0.17
N HIS A 202 14.28 -16.49 -0.92
CA HIS A 202 15.41 -15.64 -1.29
C HIS A 202 15.13 -15.06 -2.68
N SER A 203 15.09 -13.74 -2.79
CA SER A 203 14.80 -13.06 -4.04
C SER A 203 15.79 -11.93 -4.27
N VAL A 204 16.38 -11.90 -5.45
CA VAL A 204 17.30 -10.83 -5.88
C VAL A 204 16.90 -10.37 -7.27
N ASP A 205 16.86 -9.07 -7.48
CA ASP A 205 16.69 -8.46 -8.79
C ASP A 205 17.43 -7.11 -8.89
N ARG A 206 17.32 -6.45 -10.04
CA ARG A 206 17.90 -5.13 -10.26
C ARG A 206 16.95 -3.98 -9.90
N GLY A 207 16.01 -4.20 -8.99
CA GLY A 207 15.07 -3.19 -8.51
C GLY A 207 14.36 -2.46 -9.67
N ASN A 208 14.48 -1.14 -9.73
CA ASN A 208 13.88 -0.33 -10.80
C ASN A 208 14.62 -0.40 -12.15
N ARG A 209 15.75 -1.12 -12.23
CA ARG A 209 16.59 -1.31 -13.43
C ARG A 209 17.13 0.00 -14.03
N VAL A 210 17.23 1.04 -13.21
CA VAL A 210 17.87 2.31 -13.59
C VAL A 210 19.38 2.20 -13.34
N THR A 211 20.17 2.68 -14.30
CA THR A 211 21.63 2.82 -14.17
C THR A 211 22.00 4.29 -14.17
N SER A 212 23.14 4.64 -13.62
CA SER A 212 23.60 6.03 -13.64
C SER A 212 24.70 6.24 -14.68
N VAL A 213 24.73 7.44 -15.28
CA VAL A 213 25.84 7.88 -16.15
C VAL A 213 27.10 8.22 -15.34
N ASN A 214 26.97 8.38 -14.01
CA ASN A 214 28.04 8.81 -13.11
C ASN A 214 28.44 7.73 -12.08
N SER A 215 27.97 6.49 -12.26
CA SER A 215 28.26 5.42 -11.31
C SER A 215 28.26 4.05 -11.98
N ASP A 216 29.22 3.21 -11.61
CA ASP A 216 29.27 1.80 -12.01
C ASP A 216 28.39 0.91 -11.11
N GLU A 217 27.87 1.46 -10.00
CA GLU A 217 26.94 0.75 -9.14
C GLU A 217 25.62 0.46 -9.87
N ARG A 218 24.99 -0.63 -9.47
CA ARG A 218 23.71 -1.05 -10.08
C ARG A 218 22.59 -1.05 -9.05
N ALA A 219 21.42 -0.69 -9.52
CA ALA A 219 20.19 -0.91 -8.74
C ALA A 219 20.07 -2.40 -8.37
N ARG A 220 19.64 -2.68 -7.14
CA ARG A 220 19.49 -4.04 -6.60
C ARG A 220 18.38 -4.02 -5.53
N SER A 221 17.59 -5.07 -5.52
CA SER A 221 16.70 -5.41 -4.42
C SER A 221 17.01 -6.84 -3.99
N GLU A 222 17.20 -7.06 -2.70
CA GLU A 222 17.44 -8.38 -2.13
C GLU A 222 16.51 -8.60 -0.94
N ILE A 223 15.72 -9.66 -0.99
CA ILE A 223 14.76 -10.02 0.03
C ILE A 223 15.06 -11.43 0.53
N ASN A 224 15.20 -11.55 1.84
CA ASN A 224 15.31 -12.81 2.56
C ASN A 224 14.18 -12.89 3.58
N ALA A 225 13.39 -13.96 3.54
CA ALA A 225 12.34 -14.16 4.53
C ALA A 225 12.19 -15.64 4.90
N ILE A 226 11.81 -15.86 6.15
CA ILE A 226 11.47 -17.17 6.69
C ILE A 226 10.18 -17.08 7.50
N ARG A 227 9.36 -18.13 7.42
CA ARG A 227 8.13 -18.28 8.19
C ARG A 227 8.09 -19.67 8.81
N ALA A 228 7.69 -19.74 10.06
CA ALA A 228 7.36 -20.99 10.75
C ALA A 228 5.97 -20.87 11.36
N ALA A 229 5.13 -21.86 11.12
CA ALA A 229 3.77 -21.91 11.63
C ALA A 229 3.56 -23.26 12.36
N VAL A 230 2.81 -23.20 13.45
CA VAL A 230 2.41 -24.35 14.25
C VAL A 230 0.89 -24.36 14.35
N ARG A 231 0.27 -25.51 14.13
CA ARG A 231 -1.15 -25.77 14.35
C ARG A 231 -1.27 -26.93 15.34
N PHE A 232 -2.00 -26.70 16.43
CA PHE A 232 -2.18 -27.67 17.51
C PHE A 232 -3.66 -27.79 17.86
N GLU A 233 -4.24 -28.94 17.59
CA GLU A 233 -5.65 -29.29 17.82
C GLU A 233 -5.75 -30.53 18.70
N PRO A 234 -5.51 -30.41 20.05
CA PRO A 234 -5.49 -31.55 20.94
C PRO A 234 -6.86 -32.19 21.15
N THR A 235 -7.92 -31.46 20.86
CA THR A 235 -9.32 -31.90 20.97
C THR A 235 -10.17 -31.24 19.89
N ALA A 236 -11.35 -31.77 19.61
CA ALA A 236 -12.25 -31.17 18.60
C ALA A 236 -12.75 -29.75 18.94
N TRP A 237 -12.72 -29.39 20.22
CA TRP A 237 -13.22 -28.10 20.71
C TRP A 237 -12.12 -27.06 20.94
N LEU A 238 -10.81 -27.41 20.83
CA LEU A 238 -9.68 -26.49 21.06
C LEU A 238 -8.72 -26.48 19.87
N ARG A 239 -8.53 -25.32 19.26
CA ARG A 239 -7.56 -25.09 18.18
C ARG A 239 -6.63 -23.94 18.57
N LEU A 240 -5.34 -24.19 18.47
CA LEU A 240 -4.29 -23.22 18.77
C LEU A 240 -3.37 -23.07 17.55
N GLY A 241 -3.02 -21.83 17.23
CA GLY A 241 -2.09 -21.52 16.16
C GLY A 241 -1.02 -20.55 16.62
N PHE A 242 0.18 -20.71 16.07
CA PHE A 242 1.27 -19.75 16.24
C PHE A 242 2.04 -19.60 14.91
N LEU A 243 2.41 -18.37 14.57
CA LEU A 243 3.18 -18.07 13.38
C LEU A 243 4.27 -17.03 13.72
N TYR A 244 5.47 -17.32 13.29
CA TYR A 244 6.59 -16.38 13.24
C TYR A 244 6.97 -16.13 11.79
N GLU A 245 7.20 -14.87 11.43
CA GLU A 245 7.79 -14.47 10.14
C GLU A 245 8.88 -13.43 10.37
N GLY A 246 10.08 -13.71 9.83
CA GLY A 246 11.19 -12.78 9.80
C GLY A 246 11.53 -12.40 8.37
N MET A 247 11.76 -11.13 8.08
CA MET A 247 12.10 -10.63 6.75
C MET A 247 13.16 -9.52 6.82
N GLN A 248 14.09 -9.56 5.90
CA GLN A 248 15.03 -8.48 5.60
C GLN A 248 14.95 -8.14 4.12
N ASN A 249 14.88 -6.84 3.83
CA ASN A 249 14.93 -6.29 2.47
C ASN A 249 16.02 -5.21 2.41
N ASP A 250 16.98 -5.42 1.52
CA ASP A 250 18.08 -4.49 1.24
C ASP A 250 17.92 -3.98 -0.19
N GLY A 251 17.79 -2.67 -0.34
CA GLY A 251 17.52 -2.00 -1.61
C GLY A 251 18.60 -0.98 -1.95
N ARG A 252 18.98 -0.94 -3.24
CA ARG A 252 19.75 0.12 -3.86
C ARG A 252 19.06 0.57 -5.11
N ARG A 253 18.87 1.88 -5.30
CA ARG A 253 18.21 2.38 -6.49
C ARG A 253 18.76 3.74 -6.89
N PHE A 254 18.64 4.04 -8.17
CA PHE A 254 18.82 5.34 -8.76
C PHE A 254 17.49 5.93 -9.16
N ASP A 255 17.31 7.24 -9.04
CA ASP A 255 16.13 7.92 -9.53
C ASP A 255 16.26 8.14 -11.04
N GLN A 256 15.28 7.62 -11.78
CA GLN A 256 15.26 7.78 -13.22
C GLN A 256 14.97 9.24 -13.59
N VAL A 257 15.67 9.74 -14.61
CA VAL A 257 15.45 11.08 -15.11
C VAL A 257 15.15 11.10 -16.61
N ARG A 258 14.60 12.23 -17.09
CA ARG A 258 14.54 12.57 -18.51
C ARG A 258 14.97 14.01 -18.71
N SER A 259 15.48 14.34 -19.90
CA SER A 259 15.72 15.69 -20.34
C SER A 259 14.39 16.43 -20.52
N VAL A 260 14.34 17.67 -20.10
CA VAL A 260 13.18 18.55 -20.21
C VAL A 260 13.52 19.80 -21.01
N SER A 261 12.51 20.48 -21.50
CA SER A 261 12.70 21.68 -22.35
C SER A 261 13.36 22.81 -21.58
N GLN A 262 14.38 23.43 -22.15
CA GLN A 262 15.02 24.62 -21.59
C GLN A 262 14.13 25.88 -21.66
N TYR A 263 13.03 25.81 -22.40
CA TYR A 263 12.10 26.96 -22.53
C TYR A 263 11.11 27.04 -21.38
N ASP A 264 11.06 26.02 -20.52
CA ASP A 264 10.26 26.05 -19.31
C ASP A 264 11.10 26.59 -18.15
N SER A 265 10.68 27.67 -17.53
CA SER A 265 11.38 28.35 -16.43
C SER A 265 11.65 27.44 -15.22
N ARG A 266 10.85 26.38 -15.05
CA ARG A 266 11.03 25.36 -13.99
C ARG A 266 12.22 24.45 -14.20
N TYR A 267 12.70 24.37 -15.44
CA TYR A 267 13.78 23.47 -15.85
C TYR A 267 14.99 24.21 -16.41
N VAL A 268 15.08 25.52 -16.14
CA VAL A 268 16.29 26.31 -16.51
C VAL A 268 17.46 25.84 -15.63
N PRO A 269 18.49 25.25 -16.22
CA PRO A 269 19.63 24.79 -15.45
C PRO A 269 20.41 25.97 -14.87
N SER A 270 20.93 25.81 -13.67
CA SER A 270 21.84 26.77 -13.05
C SER A 270 23.14 26.87 -13.84
N ALA A 271 23.82 28.03 -13.76
CA ALA A 271 25.13 28.20 -14.37
C ALA A 271 26.11 27.13 -13.83
N GLY A 272 26.81 26.44 -14.75
CA GLY A 272 27.73 25.35 -14.40
C GLY A 272 27.02 24.01 -14.11
N ALA A 273 25.73 23.90 -14.39
CA ALA A 273 25.02 22.62 -14.25
C ALA A 273 25.66 21.52 -15.13
N PRO A 274 25.94 20.34 -14.60
CA PRO A 274 26.42 19.23 -15.39
C PRO A 274 25.42 18.86 -16.49
N ASP A 275 25.91 18.67 -17.71
CA ASP A 275 25.12 18.22 -18.86
C ASP A 275 25.60 16.84 -19.32
N TYR A 276 24.69 15.87 -19.28
CA TYR A 276 24.93 14.48 -19.65
C TYR A 276 24.26 14.11 -20.98
N GLY A 277 23.85 15.12 -21.77
CA GLY A 277 23.15 14.93 -23.04
C GLY A 277 21.64 14.68 -22.85
N ASP A 278 20.99 14.32 -23.95
CA ASP A 278 19.56 14.08 -23.95
C ASP A 278 19.24 12.66 -23.43
N ILE A 279 18.39 12.58 -22.41
CA ILE A 279 17.95 11.34 -21.77
C ILE A 279 16.45 11.21 -22.00
N GLY A 280 16.03 10.09 -22.61
CA GLY A 280 14.65 9.74 -22.86
C GLY A 280 14.07 8.81 -21.79
N LEU A 281 12.76 8.57 -21.84
CA LEU A 281 12.06 7.68 -20.89
C LEU A 281 12.53 6.22 -20.99
N SER A 282 12.89 5.76 -22.20
CA SER A 282 13.33 4.38 -22.46
C SER A 282 14.75 4.09 -22.02
N ASP A 283 15.59 5.11 -21.84
CA ASP A 283 17.02 4.95 -21.55
C ASP A 283 17.26 4.44 -20.13
N ARG A 284 16.30 4.71 -19.21
CA ARG A 284 16.36 4.29 -17.80
C ARG A 284 17.67 4.70 -17.12
N LEU A 285 17.99 5.98 -17.30
CA LEU A 285 19.22 6.58 -16.78
C LEU A 285 18.91 7.51 -15.61
N SER A 286 19.91 7.62 -14.74
CA SER A 286 20.04 8.60 -13.67
C SER A 286 21.30 9.41 -13.87
N VAL A 287 21.38 10.58 -13.26
CA VAL A 287 22.57 11.44 -13.22
C VAL A 287 23.24 11.47 -11.83
N GLN A 288 22.67 10.75 -10.86
CA GLN A 288 23.21 10.66 -9.51
C GLN A 288 24.57 9.91 -9.50
N SER A 289 25.51 10.35 -8.70
CA SER A 289 26.81 9.65 -8.54
C SER A 289 26.73 8.42 -7.63
N ARG A 290 25.70 8.30 -6.82
CA ARG A 290 25.49 7.19 -5.88
C ARG A 290 24.03 6.79 -5.84
N PRO A 291 23.72 5.51 -5.55
CA PRO A 291 22.34 5.07 -5.33
C PRO A 291 21.84 5.48 -3.95
N SER A 292 20.55 5.67 -3.82
CA SER A 292 19.88 5.66 -2.53
C SER A 292 19.81 4.23 -1.99
N ILE A 293 20.02 4.06 -0.67
CA ILE A 293 20.10 2.77 0.00
C ILE A 293 18.96 2.67 1.01
N THR A 294 18.34 1.50 1.09
CA THR A 294 17.33 1.21 2.10
C THR A 294 17.57 -0.17 2.71
N THR A 295 17.44 -0.29 4.03
CA THR A 295 17.45 -1.56 4.74
C THR A 295 16.20 -1.63 5.61
N GLN A 296 15.43 -2.69 5.44
CA GLN A 296 14.22 -2.93 6.20
C GLN A 296 14.30 -4.29 6.88
N LYS A 297 13.99 -4.35 8.17
CA LYS A 297 13.90 -5.60 8.93
C LYS A 297 12.56 -5.66 9.63
N PHE A 298 11.86 -6.77 9.42
CA PHE A 298 10.56 -7.04 10.02
C PHE A 298 10.59 -8.36 10.76
N GLN A 299 9.91 -8.38 11.91
CA GLN A 299 9.57 -9.58 12.64
C GLN A 299 8.08 -9.51 12.96
N PHE A 300 7.38 -10.55 12.63
CA PHE A 300 5.95 -10.67 12.86
C PHE A 300 5.65 -11.96 13.63
N TYR A 301 4.89 -11.82 14.68
CA TYR A 301 4.37 -12.88 15.50
C TYR A 301 2.86 -12.82 15.46
N ASN A 302 2.20 -13.94 15.24
CA ASN A 302 0.76 -14.07 15.27
C ASN A 302 0.38 -15.35 16.01
N TRP A 303 -0.60 -15.25 16.88
CA TRP A 303 -1.13 -16.41 17.61
C TRP A 303 -2.63 -16.34 17.67
N ASN A 304 -3.28 -17.48 17.64
CA ASN A 304 -4.72 -17.62 17.77
C ASN A 304 -5.10 -18.79 18.65
N ALA A 305 -6.24 -18.62 19.30
CA ALA A 305 -6.88 -19.69 20.08
C ALA A 305 -8.38 -19.66 19.78
N GLU A 306 -8.94 -20.84 19.46
CA GLU A 306 -10.36 -21.02 19.23
C GLU A 306 -10.89 -22.09 20.19
N VAL A 307 -12.00 -21.80 20.85
CA VAL A 307 -12.65 -22.68 21.79
C VAL A 307 -14.13 -22.80 21.43
N ASP A 308 -14.57 -24.03 21.10
CA ASP A 308 -15.98 -24.34 20.82
C ASP A 308 -16.68 -24.83 22.11
N PHE A 309 -17.78 -24.21 22.48
CA PHE A 309 -18.56 -24.56 23.67
C PHE A 309 -20.03 -24.16 23.51
N LEU A 310 -20.93 -25.02 23.90
CA LEU A 310 -22.39 -24.74 23.91
C LEU A 310 -22.93 -24.14 22.61
N GLY A 311 -22.47 -24.61 21.45
CA GLY A 311 -22.88 -24.07 20.16
C GLY A 311 -22.30 -22.67 19.84
N GLN A 312 -21.31 -22.24 20.59
CA GLN A 312 -20.59 -20.96 20.41
C GLN A 312 -19.11 -21.23 20.14
N ARG A 313 -18.46 -20.27 19.48
CA ARG A 313 -17.01 -20.22 19.30
C ARG A 313 -16.44 -18.93 19.86
N LEU A 314 -15.54 -19.07 20.81
CA LEU A 314 -14.72 -17.97 21.31
C LEU A 314 -13.38 -17.98 20.57
N ILE A 315 -13.01 -16.87 19.97
CA ILE A 315 -11.77 -16.73 19.19
C ILE A 315 -10.95 -15.60 19.78
N TYR A 316 -9.69 -15.88 20.06
CA TYR A 316 -8.69 -14.88 20.40
C TYR A 316 -7.61 -14.85 19.34
N VAL A 317 -7.31 -13.65 18.82
CA VAL A 317 -6.21 -13.41 17.88
C VAL A 317 -5.31 -12.33 18.44
N GLY A 318 -4.03 -12.66 18.59
CA GLY A 318 -3.01 -11.71 19.00
C GLY A 318 -1.92 -11.56 17.95
N SER A 319 -1.30 -10.39 17.88
CA SER A 319 -0.11 -10.18 17.05
C SER A 319 0.84 -9.19 17.65
N ALA A 320 2.12 -9.34 17.27
CA ALA A 320 3.16 -8.36 17.53
C ALA A 320 4.04 -8.22 16.28
N THR A 321 4.36 -6.99 15.90
CA THR A 321 5.28 -6.70 14.79
C THR A 321 6.39 -5.80 15.30
N SER A 322 7.64 -6.09 14.94
CA SER A 322 8.77 -5.21 15.14
C SER A 322 9.34 -4.83 13.77
N GLN A 323 9.50 -3.55 13.54
CA GLN A 323 10.08 -3.04 12.29
C GLN A 323 11.25 -2.10 12.58
N LYS A 324 12.29 -2.21 11.75
CA LYS A 324 13.42 -1.28 11.70
C LYS A 324 13.62 -0.90 10.25
N TYR A 325 13.68 0.39 10.00
CA TYR A 325 13.92 0.95 8.68
C TYR A 325 15.08 1.93 8.76
N HIS A 326 16.05 1.75 7.88
CA HIS A 326 17.16 2.67 7.68
C HIS A 326 17.16 3.09 6.21
N SER A 327 17.26 4.37 5.92
CA SER A 327 17.46 4.87 4.57
C SER A 327 18.54 5.92 4.50
N TYR A 328 19.31 5.84 3.43
CA TYR A 328 20.25 6.82 2.96
C TYR A 328 19.74 7.33 1.60
N GLY A 329 19.06 8.48 1.59
CA GLY A 329 18.49 9.09 0.39
C GLY A 329 19.39 10.18 -0.14
N VAL A 330 19.96 9.98 -1.34
CA VAL A 330 20.84 10.95 -1.98
C VAL A 330 20.12 12.30 -2.17
N ARG A 331 20.82 13.41 -1.88
CA ARG A 331 20.31 14.77 -1.99
C ARG A 331 21.00 15.59 -3.08
N ASP A 332 22.17 15.17 -3.58
CA ASP A 332 22.78 15.72 -4.80
C ASP A 332 22.17 15.06 -6.04
N LEU A 333 20.89 15.33 -6.26
CA LEU A 333 20.12 14.71 -7.35
C LEU A 333 20.58 15.18 -8.73
N ALA A 334 21.16 16.37 -8.81
CA ALA A 334 21.68 16.96 -10.03
C ALA A 334 23.16 16.68 -10.28
N ASN A 335 23.83 16.01 -9.31
CA ASN A 335 25.26 15.72 -9.33
C ASN A 335 26.16 16.96 -9.52
N PHE A 336 25.82 18.05 -8.83
CA PHE A 336 26.60 19.29 -8.85
C PHE A 336 27.90 19.21 -8.07
N PHE A 337 27.95 18.34 -7.05
CA PHE A 337 29.09 18.19 -6.15
C PHE A 337 29.59 16.74 -6.14
N PRO A 338 30.08 16.24 -7.29
CA PRO A 338 30.56 14.86 -7.37
C PRO A 338 31.68 14.64 -6.34
N GLY A 339 31.57 13.57 -5.57
CA GLY A 339 32.54 13.24 -4.52
C GLY A 339 32.17 13.72 -3.11
N LEU A 340 31.15 14.58 -2.94
CA LEU A 340 30.58 14.88 -1.62
C LEU A 340 29.41 13.94 -1.32
N GLU A 341 29.36 13.46 -0.08
CA GLU A 341 28.24 12.65 0.41
C GLU A 341 27.12 13.54 0.95
N ILE A 342 26.09 13.77 0.13
CA ILE A 342 24.95 14.59 0.48
C ILE A 342 23.73 13.69 0.50
N ALA A 343 23.14 13.54 1.66
CA ALA A 343 22.05 12.58 1.85
C ALA A 343 21.12 13.00 2.98
N GLN A 344 19.90 12.48 2.94
CA GLN A 344 19.05 12.41 4.11
C GLN A 344 19.09 11.01 4.68
N ILE A 345 19.34 10.92 5.97
CA ILE A 345 19.34 9.66 6.71
C ILE A 345 18.05 9.60 7.53
N ALA A 346 17.32 8.52 7.36
CA ALA A 346 16.14 8.26 8.18
C ALA A 346 16.27 6.92 8.90
N ASP A 347 16.14 6.96 10.21
CA ASP A 347 16.07 5.79 11.09
C ASP A 347 14.71 5.72 11.76
N THR A 348 13.93 4.71 11.39
CA THR A 348 12.61 4.48 12.00
C THR A 348 12.60 3.13 12.72
N LYS A 349 12.07 3.13 13.93
CA LYS A 349 11.75 1.94 14.71
C LYS A 349 10.29 1.99 15.09
N GLY A 350 9.60 0.90 14.92
CA GLY A 350 8.19 0.77 15.28
C GLY A 350 7.89 -0.62 15.79
N THR A 351 6.93 -0.69 16.68
CA THR A 351 6.30 -1.94 17.08
C THR A 351 4.80 -1.79 16.91
N THR A 352 4.14 -2.87 16.57
CA THR A 352 2.68 -2.89 16.48
C THR A 352 2.20 -4.07 17.30
N SER A 353 1.19 -3.88 18.12
CA SER A 353 0.51 -4.98 18.80
C SER A 353 -0.98 -4.91 18.53
N SER A 354 -1.61 -6.07 18.39
CA SER A 354 -3.06 -6.16 18.31
C SER A 354 -3.58 -7.35 19.09
N HIS A 355 -4.77 -7.19 19.67
CA HIS A 355 -5.50 -8.22 20.40
C HIS A 355 -6.96 -8.13 20.03
N GLU A 356 -7.54 -9.22 19.54
CA GLU A 356 -8.96 -9.32 19.22
C GLU A 356 -9.55 -10.52 19.96
N LEU A 357 -10.62 -10.30 20.71
CA LEU A 357 -11.43 -11.35 21.33
C LEU A 357 -12.82 -11.27 20.75
N ARG A 358 -13.33 -12.35 20.14
CA ARG A 358 -14.66 -12.40 19.56
C ARG A 358 -15.41 -13.66 19.92
N LEU A 359 -16.71 -13.51 20.10
CA LEU A 359 -17.67 -14.59 20.31
C LEU A 359 -18.63 -14.64 19.11
N GLN A 360 -18.85 -15.85 18.59
CA GLN A 360 -19.80 -16.10 17.50
C GLN A 360 -20.54 -17.41 17.70
N ASN A 361 -21.76 -17.51 17.16
CA ASN A 361 -22.45 -18.80 17.12
C ASN A 361 -21.87 -19.72 16.03
N LEU A 362 -21.90 -21.02 16.27
CA LEU A 362 -21.58 -22.06 15.27
C LEU A 362 -22.80 -22.34 14.39
N ASP A 363 -23.96 -22.59 15.01
CA ASP A 363 -25.23 -22.84 14.35
C ASP A 363 -26.16 -21.64 14.53
N ARG A 364 -27.08 -21.40 13.56
CA ARG A 364 -28.06 -20.34 13.65
C ARG A 364 -28.86 -20.41 14.96
N VAL A 365 -28.85 -19.31 15.68
CA VAL A 365 -29.58 -19.20 16.93
C VAL A 365 -31.08 -19.22 16.61
N VAL A 366 -31.83 -20.15 17.24
CA VAL A 366 -33.23 -20.45 16.99
C VAL A 366 -33.60 -20.60 15.51
N GLY A 367 -32.65 -20.95 14.66
CA GLY A 367 -32.80 -21.09 13.22
C GLY A 367 -32.93 -19.76 12.45
N LEU A 368 -32.84 -18.60 13.13
CA LEU A 368 -33.19 -17.30 12.58
C LEU A 368 -32.01 -16.36 12.39
N PHE A 369 -31.01 -16.37 13.28
CA PHE A 369 -29.96 -15.38 13.20
C PHE A 369 -28.58 -15.90 13.57
N ASP A 370 -27.59 -15.24 13.00
CA ASP A 370 -26.17 -15.37 13.36
C ASP A 370 -25.70 -14.07 14.01
N TYR A 371 -24.70 -14.19 14.90
CA TYR A 371 -24.06 -13.04 15.50
C TYR A 371 -22.54 -13.19 15.61
N VAL A 372 -21.88 -12.07 15.65
CA VAL A 372 -20.47 -11.90 16.02
C VAL A 372 -20.39 -10.69 16.94
N ALA A 373 -19.74 -10.80 18.09
CA ALA A 373 -19.47 -9.68 18.99
C ALA A 373 -18.04 -9.78 19.50
N GLY A 374 -17.37 -8.65 19.72
CA GLY A 374 -15.99 -8.69 20.16
C GLY A 374 -15.44 -7.37 20.65
N TYR A 375 -14.21 -7.48 21.16
CA TYR A 375 -13.33 -6.39 21.54
C TYR A 375 -12.04 -6.44 20.75
N PHE A 376 -11.52 -5.27 20.37
CA PHE A 376 -10.28 -5.13 19.64
C PHE A 376 -9.43 -4.01 20.26
N HIS A 377 -8.14 -4.31 20.45
CA HIS A 377 -7.11 -3.40 20.89
C HIS A 377 -5.98 -3.34 19.86
N TYR A 378 -5.45 -2.15 19.59
CA TYR A 378 -4.36 -1.93 18.64
C TYR A 378 -3.47 -0.78 19.12
N ALA A 379 -2.14 -0.98 19.13
CA ALA A 379 -1.18 0.04 19.50
C ALA A 379 0.02 0.04 18.54
N VAL A 380 0.54 1.24 18.20
CA VAL A 380 1.65 1.44 17.25
C VAL A 380 2.67 2.43 17.80
N PRO A 381 3.39 2.12 18.87
CA PRO A 381 4.50 2.96 19.27
C PRO A 381 5.58 3.01 18.18
N SER A 382 5.96 4.22 17.79
CA SER A 382 6.94 4.46 16.75
C SER A 382 7.90 5.59 17.12
N GLN A 383 9.11 5.53 16.56
CA GLN A 383 10.11 6.58 16.64
C GLN A 383 10.82 6.72 15.30
N THR A 384 10.91 7.96 14.82
CA THR A 384 11.66 8.33 13.61
C THR A 384 12.68 9.38 13.94
N ASN A 385 13.92 9.16 13.50
CA ASN A 385 15.00 10.14 13.56
C ASN A 385 15.39 10.49 12.12
N LEU A 386 15.49 11.79 11.83
CA LEU A 386 15.97 12.30 10.55
C LEU A 386 17.22 13.14 10.77
N SER A 387 18.23 12.95 9.93
CA SER A 387 19.38 13.84 9.80
C SER A 387 19.70 14.10 8.34
N ASP A 388 20.31 15.24 8.05
CA ASP A 388 20.81 15.61 6.73
C ASP A 388 22.32 15.72 6.73
N LEU A 389 22.96 15.02 5.81
CA LEU A 389 24.30 15.32 5.35
C LEU A 389 24.15 16.45 4.32
N SER A 390 24.26 17.69 4.76
CA SER A 390 24.02 18.88 3.94
C SER A 390 25.32 19.59 3.60
N ILE A 391 25.35 20.24 2.42
CA ILE A 391 26.49 21.07 2.00
C ILE A 391 26.38 22.43 2.66
N THR A 392 27.49 22.88 3.22
CA THR A 392 27.69 24.24 3.69
C THR A 392 28.77 24.94 2.89
N GLN A 393 28.48 26.13 2.37
CA GLN A 393 29.41 26.99 1.65
C GLN A 393 29.63 28.27 2.43
N LEU A 394 30.88 28.57 2.76
CA LEU A 394 31.25 29.85 3.37
C LEU A 394 31.40 30.91 2.29
N ARG A 395 30.74 32.08 2.47
CA ARG A 395 30.76 33.20 1.52
C ARG A 395 31.07 34.54 2.20
N LEU A 396 31.66 35.50 1.46
CA LEU A 396 31.78 36.86 1.95
C LEU A 396 30.45 37.58 1.89
N ALA A 397 30.07 38.25 2.98
CA ALA A 397 28.90 39.11 3.03
C ALA A 397 29.08 40.31 2.06
N GLY A 398 28.02 40.64 1.30
CA GLY A 398 28.05 41.67 0.26
C GLY A 398 28.22 41.06 -1.13
N PRO A 399 29.43 40.66 -1.57
CA PRO A 399 29.62 40.14 -2.92
C PRO A 399 29.19 38.68 -3.07
N GLY A 400 28.91 37.96 -1.96
CA GLY A 400 28.48 36.56 -2.02
C GLY A 400 29.53 35.55 -2.52
N ILE A 401 30.80 35.96 -2.59
CA ILE A 401 31.88 35.15 -3.15
C ILE A 401 32.24 33.98 -2.18
N PRO A 402 32.35 32.71 -2.66
CA PRO A 402 32.83 31.62 -1.85
C PRO A 402 34.27 31.88 -1.40
N ILE A 403 34.57 31.62 -0.12
CA ILE A 403 35.89 31.79 0.48
C ILE A 403 36.55 30.48 0.92
N ALA A 404 35.81 29.37 0.84
CA ALA A 404 36.33 28.04 1.14
C ALA A 404 35.64 27.02 0.23
N SER A 405 36.22 25.82 0.12
CA SER A 405 35.55 24.69 -0.52
C SER A 405 34.29 24.31 0.26
N PRO A 406 33.25 23.82 -0.41
CA PRO A 406 32.08 23.30 0.26
C PRO A 406 32.42 22.17 1.22
N SER A 407 31.77 22.13 2.36
CA SER A 407 31.91 21.06 3.36
C SER A 407 30.57 20.36 3.63
N VAL A 408 30.64 19.08 3.97
CA VAL A 408 29.45 18.32 4.37
C VAL A 408 29.37 18.28 5.89
N THR A 409 28.20 18.53 6.42
CA THR A 409 27.90 18.48 7.85
C THR A 409 26.70 17.57 8.09
N ASP A 410 26.84 16.62 9.00
CA ASP A 410 25.70 15.84 9.51
C ASP A 410 24.92 16.69 10.53
N THR A 411 23.68 16.94 10.23
CA THR A 411 22.82 17.80 11.03
C THR A 411 21.54 17.04 11.35
N PRO A 412 21.29 16.70 12.62
CA PRO A 412 20.00 16.15 13.01
C PRO A 412 18.90 17.20 12.78
N ILE A 413 17.81 16.80 12.08
CA ILE A 413 16.72 17.71 11.72
C ILE A 413 15.51 17.48 12.60
N TYR A 414 15.18 16.19 12.85
CA TYR A 414 13.89 15.86 13.42
C TYR A 414 13.91 14.55 14.20
N VAL A 415 13.23 14.55 15.32
CA VAL A 415 12.92 13.34 16.11
C VAL A 415 11.42 13.32 16.37
N ALA A 416 10.74 12.29 15.95
CA ALA A 416 9.32 12.07 16.27
C ALA A 416 9.14 10.81 17.10
N LYS A 417 8.26 10.89 18.08
CA LYS A 417 7.74 9.75 18.81
C LYS A 417 6.23 9.81 18.82
N GLY A 418 5.57 8.69 18.66
CA GLY A 418 4.12 8.60 18.70
C GLY A 418 3.66 7.25 19.25
N THR A 419 2.48 7.25 19.87
CA THR A 419 1.87 6.03 20.38
C THR A 419 0.36 6.06 20.09
N PRO A 420 -0.03 5.96 18.80
CA PRO A 420 -1.45 5.82 18.47
C PRO A 420 -1.99 4.49 19.00
N MET A 421 -3.14 4.56 19.67
CA MET A 421 -3.86 3.41 20.23
C MET A 421 -5.33 3.47 19.83
N GLU A 422 -5.91 2.31 19.60
CA GLU A 422 -7.34 2.13 19.29
C GLU A 422 -7.91 1.00 20.13
N ASP A 423 -8.96 1.30 20.89
CA ASP A 423 -9.78 0.35 21.62
C ASP A 423 -11.19 0.37 21.05
N SER A 424 -11.81 -0.79 20.81
CA SER A 424 -13.15 -0.80 20.24
C SER A 424 -13.95 -2.04 20.59
N PHE A 425 -15.26 -1.84 20.73
CA PHE A 425 -16.24 -2.90 20.85
C PHE A 425 -17.05 -2.97 19.55
N PHE A 426 -17.30 -4.15 19.06
CA PHE A 426 -18.07 -4.37 17.83
C PHE A 426 -19.06 -5.50 17.95
N GLY A 427 -20.10 -5.42 17.15
CA GLY A 427 -21.12 -6.47 17.01
C GLY A 427 -21.79 -6.43 15.65
N ASN A 428 -22.16 -7.59 15.16
CA ASN A 428 -22.93 -7.79 13.92
C ASN A 428 -23.99 -8.85 14.15
N LEU A 429 -25.20 -8.60 13.61
CA LEU A 429 -26.32 -9.53 13.58
C LEU A 429 -26.70 -9.78 12.12
N THR A 430 -26.94 -11.04 11.78
CA THR A 430 -27.41 -11.46 10.47
C THR A 430 -28.72 -12.23 10.65
N PHE A 431 -29.83 -11.66 10.17
CA PHE A 431 -31.15 -12.28 10.19
C PHE A 431 -31.46 -12.99 8.88
N HIS A 432 -31.82 -14.25 8.95
CA HIS A 432 -32.32 -15.06 7.84
C HIS A 432 -33.84 -14.98 7.81
N LEU A 433 -34.37 -13.94 7.14
CA LEU A 433 -35.83 -13.72 7.05
C LEU A 433 -36.56 -14.84 6.31
N THR A 434 -35.87 -15.39 5.29
CA THR A 434 -36.28 -16.61 4.58
C THR A 434 -34.96 -17.32 4.17
N GLU A 435 -35.04 -18.52 3.62
CA GLU A 435 -33.89 -19.24 3.05
C GLU A 435 -33.19 -18.43 1.91
N SER A 436 -33.92 -17.52 1.26
CA SER A 436 -33.42 -16.71 0.15
C SER A 436 -33.16 -15.25 0.52
N THR A 437 -33.60 -14.78 1.70
CA THR A 437 -33.47 -13.35 2.09
C THR A 437 -32.74 -13.20 3.41
N GLU A 438 -31.69 -12.42 3.40
CA GLU A 438 -30.84 -12.12 4.56
C GLU A 438 -30.76 -10.61 4.78
N LEU A 439 -30.87 -10.17 6.03
CA LEU A 439 -30.64 -8.81 6.49
C LEU A 439 -29.50 -8.83 7.52
N ALA A 440 -28.43 -8.08 7.28
CA ALA A 440 -27.32 -7.97 8.22
C ALA A 440 -27.09 -6.52 8.66
N GLY A 441 -26.65 -6.36 9.92
CA GLY A 441 -26.34 -5.04 10.47
C GLY A 441 -25.23 -5.14 11.52
N GLY A 442 -24.30 -4.20 11.49
CA GLY A 442 -23.18 -4.13 12.41
C GLY A 442 -22.91 -2.73 12.93
N LEU A 443 -22.40 -2.66 14.16
CA LEU A 443 -21.98 -1.44 14.83
C LEU A 443 -20.62 -1.64 15.47
N ARG A 444 -19.79 -0.58 15.47
CA ARG A 444 -18.51 -0.55 16.20
C ARG A 444 -18.35 0.80 16.88
N ARG A 445 -18.07 0.77 18.17
CA ARG A 445 -17.68 1.93 18.97
C ARG A 445 -16.18 1.93 19.14
N ILE A 446 -15.52 3.01 18.70
CA ILE A 446 -14.07 3.19 18.69
C ILE A 446 -13.71 4.29 19.68
N HIS A 447 -12.69 4.03 20.50
CA HIS A 447 -11.95 5.00 21.28
C HIS A 447 -10.51 5.05 20.74
N PHE A 448 -10.08 6.21 20.29
CA PHE A 448 -8.75 6.42 19.72
C PHE A 448 -7.99 7.45 20.54
N THR A 449 -6.72 7.17 20.81
CA THR A 449 -5.80 8.12 21.45
C THR A 449 -4.48 8.14 20.67
N ASP A 450 -3.88 9.31 20.54
CA ASP A 450 -2.55 9.45 19.94
C ASP A 450 -1.80 10.58 20.64
N ASN A 451 -0.69 10.23 21.28
CA ASN A 451 0.21 11.17 21.90
C ASN A 451 1.48 11.22 21.08
N ARG A 452 1.73 12.36 20.42
CA ARG A 452 2.89 12.59 19.55
C ARG A 452 3.72 13.76 20.04
N ASP A 453 5.02 13.49 20.10
CA ASP A 453 6.05 14.50 20.30
C ASP A 453 6.91 14.60 19.05
N GLY A 454 6.93 15.78 18.42
CA GLY A 454 7.88 16.14 17.39
C GLY A 454 8.91 17.12 17.93
N LEU A 455 10.18 16.84 17.77
CA LEU A 455 11.28 17.72 18.11
C LEU A 455 12.04 18.09 16.83
N PHE A 456 12.00 19.36 16.44
CA PHE A 456 12.87 19.90 15.42
C PHE A 456 14.19 20.37 16.04
N ILE A 457 15.28 20.09 15.34
CA ILE A 457 16.61 20.49 15.76
C ILE A 457 17.12 21.50 14.74
N SER A 458 17.18 22.78 15.13
CA SER A 458 17.80 23.82 14.30
C SER A 458 19.28 23.92 14.66
N CYS A 459 20.12 23.64 13.70
CA CYS A 459 21.55 23.54 13.94
C CYS A 459 22.33 24.06 12.73
N THR A 460 23.23 25.04 12.93
CA THR A 460 24.28 25.33 11.94
C THR A 460 25.47 24.43 12.19
N PRO A 461 26.37 24.23 11.23
CA PRO A 461 27.61 23.49 11.43
C PRO A 461 28.42 23.96 12.64
N GLN A 462 28.48 25.29 12.85
CA GLN A 462 29.19 25.85 14.02
C GLN A 462 28.45 25.56 15.33
N MET A 463 27.13 25.65 15.34
CA MET A 463 26.33 25.31 16.50
C MET A 463 26.43 23.81 16.84
N TYR A 464 26.47 22.95 15.84
CA TYR A 464 26.66 21.51 16.01
C TYR A 464 28.05 21.21 16.60
N ALA A 465 29.09 21.78 16.02
CA ALA A 465 30.48 21.63 16.50
C ALA A 465 30.67 22.18 17.92
N ALA A 466 29.90 23.22 18.28
CA ALA A 466 29.91 23.82 19.63
C ALA A 466 28.95 23.14 20.62
N GLY A 467 28.16 22.15 20.20
CA GLY A 467 27.13 21.53 21.00
C GLY A 467 25.95 22.45 21.36
N GLN A 468 25.76 23.50 20.55
CA GLN A 468 24.80 24.60 20.82
C GLN A 468 23.56 24.53 19.91
N CYS A 469 23.21 23.37 19.36
CA CYS A 469 21.98 23.22 18.58
C CYS A 469 20.75 23.63 19.39
N THR A 470 19.92 24.50 18.82
CA THR A 470 18.65 24.86 19.44
C THR A 470 17.62 23.77 19.15
N ARG A 471 16.97 23.33 20.21
CA ARG A 471 15.85 22.38 20.13
C ARG A 471 14.56 23.18 20.15
N GLN A 472 13.75 23.00 19.11
CA GLN A 472 12.43 23.61 19.04
C GLN A 472 11.41 22.50 19.16
N ASN A 473 10.47 22.66 20.06
CA ASN A 473 9.33 21.75 20.11
C ASN A 473 8.58 21.89 18.79
N GLY A 474 8.49 20.80 18.04
CA GLY A 474 7.61 20.69 16.91
C GLY A 474 6.17 20.53 17.36
N THR A 475 5.32 20.12 16.43
CA THR A 475 3.91 19.92 16.73
C THR A 475 3.75 18.84 17.78
N GLN A 476 3.26 19.20 18.96
CA GLN A 476 2.75 18.25 19.93
C GLN A 476 1.28 18.01 19.63
N SER A 477 0.86 16.78 19.65
CA SER A 477 -0.53 16.41 19.43
C SER A 477 -0.94 15.40 20.48
N ASP A 478 -1.97 15.75 21.24
CA ASP A 478 -2.65 14.85 22.18
C ASP A 478 -4.09 14.73 21.71
N VAL A 479 -4.38 13.61 21.03
CA VAL A 479 -5.68 13.35 20.42
C VAL A 479 -6.40 12.28 21.23
N SER A 480 -7.66 12.56 21.58
CA SER A 480 -8.58 11.59 22.15
C SER A 480 -9.95 11.74 21.49
N GLU A 481 -10.38 10.75 20.73
CA GLU A 481 -11.66 10.77 20.02
C GLU A 481 -12.47 9.49 20.25
N ASN A 482 -13.79 9.67 20.28
CA ASN A 482 -14.76 8.58 20.32
C ASN A 482 -15.68 8.65 19.11
N THR A 483 -15.75 7.58 18.35
CA THR A 483 -16.62 7.49 17.16
C THR A 483 -17.39 6.19 17.10
N THR A 484 -18.47 6.19 16.31
CA THR A 484 -19.26 4.99 16.03
C THR A 484 -19.42 4.84 14.53
N ILE A 485 -19.07 3.66 14.01
CA ILE A 485 -19.29 3.29 12.62
C ILE A 485 -20.31 2.16 12.53
N TYR A 486 -20.95 2.06 11.36
CA TYR A 486 -22.01 1.07 11.11
C TYR A 486 -21.86 0.42 9.73
N SER A 487 -22.49 -0.73 9.58
CA SER A 487 -22.75 -1.39 8.30
C SER A 487 -24.14 -1.99 8.30
N ALA A 488 -24.78 -2.02 7.13
CA ALA A 488 -26.02 -2.75 6.92
C ALA A 488 -26.09 -3.29 5.50
N SER A 489 -26.69 -4.46 5.33
CA SER A 489 -26.89 -5.07 4.02
C SER A 489 -28.15 -5.89 3.98
N ILE A 490 -28.74 -5.97 2.80
CA ILE A 490 -29.83 -6.89 2.46
C ILE A 490 -29.42 -7.64 1.21
N LYS A 491 -29.62 -8.96 1.20
CA LYS A 491 -29.50 -9.77 -0.01
C LYS A 491 -30.74 -10.61 -0.21
N HIS A 492 -31.07 -10.82 -1.47
CA HIS A 492 -32.13 -11.71 -1.90
C HIS A 492 -31.67 -12.58 -3.06
N ARG A 493 -31.88 -13.88 -2.94
CA ARG A 493 -31.57 -14.86 -3.97
C ARG A 493 -32.86 -15.24 -4.70
N PHE A 494 -33.03 -14.74 -5.94
CA PHE A 494 -34.20 -15.02 -6.78
C PHE A 494 -34.20 -16.44 -7.33
N THR A 495 -33.01 -16.95 -7.63
CA THR A 495 -32.75 -18.34 -8.06
C THR A 495 -31.43 -18.81 -7.46
N PRO A 496 -31.11 -20.12 -7.45
CA PRO A 496 -29.80 -20.58 -6.99
C PRO A 496 -28.60 -19.89 -7.64
N GLY A 497 -28.76 -19.43 -8.88
CA GLY A 497 -27.72 -18.74 -9.63
C GLY A 497 -27.91 -17.22 -9.75
N LEU A 498 -28.82 -16.57 -9.01
CA LEU A 498 -29.06 -15.13 -9.14
C LEU A 498 -29.32 -14.48 -7.78
N MET A 499 -28.37 -13.68 -7.31
CA MET A 499 -28.45 -12.90 -6.08
C MET A 499 -28.37 -11.39 -6.39
N VAL A 500 -29.23 -10.61 -5.76
CA VAL A 500 -29.15 -9.14 -5.72
C VAL A 500 -28.94 -8.71 -4.28
N TYR A 501 -28.15 -7.69 -4.09
CA TYR A 501 -27.91 -7.12 -2.77
C TYR A 501 -27.87 -5.59 -2.81
N ALA A 502 -28.13 -5.00 -1.66
CA ALA A 502 -27.82 -3.60 -1.38
C ALA A 502 -27.10 -3.50 -0.04
N SER A 503 -26.15 -2.60 0.05
CA SER A 503 -25.38 -2.40 1.28
C SER A 503 -25.07 -0.93 1.51
N THR A 504 -24.88 -0.57 2.78
CA THR A 504 -24.38 0.73 3.23
C THR A 504 -23.42 0.54 4.39
N GLY A 505 -22.46 1.42 4.51
CA GLY A 505 -21.51 1.39 5.61
C GLY A 505 -20.84 2.74 5.81
N SER A 506 -20.32 2.93 6.99
CA SER A 506 -19.51 4.10 7.35
C SER A 506 -18.12 3.69 7.80
N SER A 507 -17.19 4.62 7.71
CA SER A 507 -15.84 4.46 8.21
C SER A 507 -15.31 5.77 8.76
N TRP A 508 -14.20 5.70 9.48
CA TRP A 508 -13.56 6.82 10.15
C TRP A 508 -12.04 6.66 10.12
N ARG A 509 -11.32 7.77 10.03
CA ARG A 509 -9.86 7.85 10.26
C ARG A 509 -9.57 8.96 11.27
N PRO A 510 -8.52 8.79 12.12
CA PRO A 510 -8.16 9.80 13.11
C PRO A 510 -7.69 11.10 12.46
N PRO A 511 -7.67 12.21 13.23
CA PRO A 511 -7.14 13.48 12.79
C PRO A 511 -5.68 13.37 12.37
N VAL A 512 -5.27 14.27 11.49
CA VAL A 512 -3.89 14.36 10.98
C VAL A 512 -3.32 15.71 11.36
N VAL A 513 -2.13 15.72 11.97
CA VAL A 513 -1.40 16.94 12.24
C VAL A 513 -0.14 16.95 11.37
N ALA A 514 -0.01 17.98 10.54
CA ALA A 514 1.16 18.17 9.70
C ALA A 514 2.40 18.41 10.57
N ILE A 515 3.46 17.69 10.26
CA ILE A 515 4.72 17.79 10.98
C ILE A 515 5.54 18.90 10.31
N GLY A 516 5.69 20.04 11.00
CA GLY A 516 6.45 21.18 10.52
C GLY A 516 6.92 22.09 11.66
N ASN A 517 7.85 22.98 11.37
CA ASN A 517 8.33 23.96 12.33
C ASN A 517 7.43 25.21 12.31
N PHE A 518 6.23 25.08 12.90
CA PHE A 518 5.21 26.12 12.94
C PHE A 518 5.15 26.85 14.30
N THR A 519 6.13 26.63 15.17
CA THR A 519 6.04 26.97 16.60
C THR A 519 6.23 28.44 16.93
N ASN A 520 6.76 29.25 16.01
CA ASN A 520 7.11 30.65 16.28
C ASN A 520 6.14 31.67 15.70
N ALA A 521 4.91 31.26 15.37
CA ALA A 521 3.99 32.10 14.66
C ALA A 521 2.57 31.98 15.20
N ASP A 522 1.92 33.12 15.38
CA ASP A 522 0.48 33.18 15.56
C ASP A 522 -0.17 32.87 14.21
N TYR A 523 -0.66 31.63 14.04
CA TYR A 523 -1.36 31.19 12.85
C TYR A 523 -2.82 31.61 12.90
N THR A 524 -3.34 32.07 11.77
CA THR A 524 -4.76 32.34 11.62
C THR A 524 -5.56 31.03 11.62
N PRO A 525 -6.87 31.04 11.91
CA PRO A 525 -7.72 29.84 11.80
C PRO A 525 -7.65 29.20 10.42
N ASN A 526 -7.50 29.98 9.34
CA ASN A 526 -7.37 29.48 7.98
C ASN A 526 -6.07 28.70 7.78
N GLU A 527 -4.97 29.17 8.33
CA GLU A 527 -3.68 28.49 8.28
C GLU A 527 -3.68 27.21 9.09
N VAL A 528 -4.25 27.24 10.31
CA VAL A 528 -4.40 26.07 11.16
C VAL A 528 -5.20 24.97 10.46
N ALA A 529 -6.18 25.32 9.63
CA ALA A 529 -6.97 24.35 8.85
C ALA A 529 -6.15 23.54 7.83
N HIS A 530 -4.92 23.97 7.50
CA HIS A 530 -3.99 23.24 6.65
C HIS A 530 -2.85 22.54 7.42
N ILE A 531 -2.83 22.67 8.74
CA ILE A 531 -1.80 22.09 9.62
C ILE A 531 -2.41 21.02 10.54
N ALA A 532 -3.56 21.31 11.15
CA ALA A 532 -4.27 20.39 12.04
C ALA A 532 -5.64 20.03 11.42
N LEU A 533 -5.71 18.86 10.82
CA LEU A 533 -6.90 18.38 10.14
C LEU A 533 -7.82 17.60 11.07
N PRO A 534 -9.12 17.81 11.02
CA PRO A 534 -10.07 17.01 11.78
C PRO A 534 -10.11 15.58 11.28
N SER A 535 -10.70 14.69 12.07
CA SER A 535 -10.93 13.30 11.68
C SER A 535 -11.76 13.20 10.40
N GLU A 536 -11.43 12.21 9.58
CA GLU A 536 -12.15 11.88 8.34
C GLU A 536 -13.28 10.91 8.63
N SER A 537 -14.41 11.09 7.96
CA SER A 537 -15.47 10.10 7.92
C SER A 537 -15.94 9.83 6.50
N SER A 538 -16.39 8.59 6.24
CA SER A 538 -16.97 8.22 4.95
C SER A 538 -18.28 7.46 5.12
N LYS A 539 -19.14 7.52 4.08
CA LYS A 539 -20.35 6.73 3.92
C LYS A 539 -20.42 6.18 2.51
N SER A 540 -20.79 4.92 2.39
CA SER A 540 -20.94 4.22 1.11
C SER A 540 -22.32 3.64 0.95
N TYR A 541 -22.81 3.62 -0.28
CA TYR A 541 -24.04 2.98 -0.71
C TYR A 541 -23.73 2.15 -1.95
N GLU A 542 -24.13 0.89 -1.94
CA GLU A 542 -23.87 -0.05 -3.02
C GLU A 542 -25.13 -0.82 -3.38
N ILE A 543 -25.28 -1.15 -4.66
CA ILE A 543 -26.23 -2.13 -5.18
C ILE A 543 -25.47 -3.05 -6.11
N GLY A 544 -25.68 -4.35 -5.96
CA GLY A 544 -24.94 -5.34 -6.75
C GLY A 544 -25.79 -6.55 -7.13
N LEU A 545 -25.33 -7.17 -8.20
CA LEU A 545 -25.85 -8.40 -8.77
C LEU A 545 -24.71 -9.42 -8.83
N LYS A 546 -24.95 -10.66 -8.38
CA LYS A 546 -24.08 -11.82 -8.57
C LYS A 546 -24.87 -12.93 -9.24
N SER A 547 -24.31 -13.47 -10.31
CA SER A 547 -25.07 -14.43 -11.12
C SER A 547 -24.22 -15.53 -11.74
N ASP A 548 -24.80 -16.73 -11.78
CA ASP A 548 -24.25 -17.94 -12.35
C ASP A 548 -25.13 -18.41 -13.50
N TRP A 549 -24.52 -18.65 -14.64
CA TRP A 549 -25.19 -19.05 -15.86
C TRP A 549 -24.54 -20.29 -16.47
N LEU A 550 -25.24 -20.95 -17.40
CA LEU A 550 -24.72 -22.06 -18.19
C LEU A 550 -24.19 -23.22 -17.31
N ASN A 551 -24.95 -23.62 -16.28
CA ASN A 551 -24.54 -24.62 -15.30
C ASN A 551 -23.22 -24.22 -14.59
N ARG A 552 -23.12 -22.98 -14.11
CA ARG A 552 -21.95 -22.43 -13.42
C ARG A 552 -20.68 -22.32 -14.29
N LYS A 553 -20.81 -22.38 -15.63
CA LYS A 553 -19.68 -22.14 -16.55
C LYS A 553 -19.41 -20.64 -16.74
N LEU A 554 -20.38 -19.79 -16.43
CA LEU A 554 -20.27 -18.35 -16.54
C LEU A 554 -20.71 -17.70 -15.22
N HIS A 555 -19.79 -16.99 -14.57
CA HIS A 555 -20.08 -16.08 -13.47
C HIS A 555 -20.05 -14.64 -14.00
N PHE A 556 -21.05 -13.87 -13.63
CA PHE A 556 -21.13 -12.44 -13.96
C PHE A 556 -21.58 -11.66 -12.74
N ASN A 557 -20.73 -10.74 -12.27
CA ASN A 557 -20.97 -9.87 -11.13
C ASN A 557 -20.93 -8.42 -11.57
N LEU A 558 -21.88 -7.61 -11.09
CA LEU A 558 -21.96 -6.18 -11.39
C LEU A 558 -22.34 -5.42 -10.12
N THR A 559 -21.61 -4.34 -9.83
CA THR A 559 -21.86 -3.48 -8.68
C THR A 559 -21.80 -2.02 -9.09
N ALA A 560 -22.77 -1.22 -8.67
CA ALA A 560 -22.72 0.24 -8.71
C ALA A 560 -22.60 0.77 -7.29
N TYR A 561 -21.81 1.83 -7.11
CA TYR A 561 -21.59 2.41 -5.78
C TYR A 561 -21.49 3.94 -5.80
N HIS A 562 -21.85 4.52 -4.67
CA HIS A 562 -21.66 5.93 -4.35
C HIS A 562 -21.01 6.04 -2.97
N GLN A 563 -19.97 6.90 -2.84
CA GLN A 563 -19.28 7.11 -1.57
C GLN A 563 -19.02 8.60 -1.34
N ASP A 564 -19.40 9.09 -0.15
CA ASP A 564 -19.14 10.44 0.34
C ASP A 564 -18.05 10.41 1.41
N TYR A 565 -17.09 11.32 1.31
CA TYR A 565 -16.07 11.57 2.32
C TYR A 565 -16.25 12.98 2.87
N LYS A 566 -16.04 13.13 4.17
CA LYS A 566 -15.87 14.42 4.86
C LYS A 566 -14.45 14.51 5.40
N ASN A 567 -13.84 15.66 5.26
CA ASN A 567 -12.51 15.97 5.80
C ASN A 567 -11.41 15.03 5.28
N TYR A 568 -11.52 14.58 4.02
CA TYR A 568 -10.45 13.79 3.42
C TYR A 568 -9.16 14.62 3.37
N PRO A 569 -8.02 14.13 3.92
CA PRO A 569 -6.76 14.85 3.88
C PRO A 569 -6.19 14.83 2.47
N TYR A 570 -6.35 15.92 1.75
CA TYR A 570 -5.87 16.11 0.40
C TYR A 570 -4.61 16.97 0.39
N ARG A 571 -3.55 16.44 -0.21
CA ARG A 571 -2.30 17.17 -0.42
C ARG A 571 -2.26 17.65 -1.88
N ALA A 572 -2.23 18.95 -2.08
CA ALA A 572 -2.07 19.56 -3.39
C ALA A 572 -0.58 19.76 -3.67
N GLY A 573 -0.09 19.20 -4.75
CA GLY A 573 1.27 19.41 -5.24
C GLY A 573 2.35 18.50 -4.65
N GLY A 574 3.21 17.98 -5.51
CA GLY A 574 4.36 17.14 -5.17
C GLY A 574 5.59 17.89 -4.70
N ALA A 575 5.76 19.15 -5.16
CA ALA A 575 6.95 19.97 -4.91
C ALA A 575 6.89 20.83 -3.64
N GLY A 576 5.77 20.75 -2.89
CA GLY A 576 5.50 21.64 -1.77
C GLY A 576 4.89 22.96 -2.20
N ILE A 577 4.29 23.64 -1.23
CA ILE A 577 3.60 24.93 -1.42
C ILE A 577 4.46 26.02 -0.82
N ALA A 578 4.76 27.06 -1.60
CA ALA A 578 5.47 28.22 -1.11
C ALA A 578 4.57 29.03 -0.14
N TYR A 579 5.11 29.40 1.00
CA TYR A 579 4.39 30.13 2.03
C TYR A 579 5.28 31.18 2.71
N ILE A 580 4.68 32.14 3.41
CA ILE A 580 5.41 33.14 4.17
C ILE A 580 5.81 32.52 5.53
N ASN A 581 7.06 32.12 5.64
CA ASN A 581 7.64 31.63 6.89
C ASN A 581 8.18 32.78 7.74
N ILE A 582 8.06 32.69 9.07
CA ILE A 582 8.69 33.60 10.00
C ILE A 582 9.93 32.90 10.58
N ASN A 583 11.09 33.45 10.30
CA ASN A 583 12.33 32.90 10.81
C ASN A 583 12.52 33.16 12.33
N SER A 584 13.55 32.59 12.92
CA SER A 584 13.84 32.73 14.36
C SER A 584 14.11 34.19 14.81
N ALA A 585 14.39 35.10 13.87
CA ALA A 585 14.57 36.53 14.14
C ALA A 585 13.26 37.33 13.97
N GLY A 586 12.13 36.69 13.71
CA GLY A 586 10.84 37.31 13.49
C GLY A 586 10.67 37.93 12.09
N ALA A 587 11.60 37.69 11.17
CA ALA A 587 11.53 38.24 9.81
C ALA A 587 10.81 37.28 8.83
N PRO A 588 9.95 37.80 7.93
CA PRO A 588 9.29 36.98 6.94
C PRO A 588 10.29 36.49 5.87
N THR A 589 10.17 35.24 5.48
CA THR A 589 10.96 34.58 4.43
C THR A 589 10.06 33.66 3.62
N ILE A 590 10.49 33.22 2.44
CA ILE A 590 9.76 32.22 1.69
C ILE A 590 10.17 30.84 2.21
N GLY A 591 9.20 30.07 2.67
CA GLY A 591 9.32 28.66 3.01
C GLY A 591 8.59 27.78 2.00
N ASN A 592 8.91 26.49 1.96
CA ASN A 592 8.18 25.48 1.22
C ASN A 592 7.72 24.38 2.17
N PHE A 593 6.44 23.99 2.06
CA PHE A 593 5.88 22.95 2.88
C PHE A 593 4.76 22.17 2.18
N ASN A 594 4.64 20.89 2.50
CA ASN A 594 3.59 20.01 1.97
C ASN A 594 2.31 20.15 2.81
N PHE A 595 1.58 21.25 2.63
CA PHE A 595 0.31 21.47 3.31
C PHE A 595 -0.74 20.44 2.88
N VAL A 596 -1.61 20.11 3.81
CA VAL A 596 -2.72 19.18 3.61
C VAL A 596 -4.02 19.90 3.92
N SER A 597 -5.02 19.77 3.06
CA SER A 597 -6.33 20.41 3.23
C SER A 597 -7.41 19.37 3.48
N ALA A 598 -8.29 19.62 4.43
CA ALA A 598 -9.45 18.77 4.67
C ALA A 598 -10.53 19.07 3.63
N VAL A 599 -10.84 18.12 2.74
CA VAL A 599 -11.78 18.33 1.63
C VAL A 599 -12.93 17.32 1.64
N PRO A 600 -14.16 17.71 1.23
CA PRO A 600 -15.21 16.77 0.93
C PRO A 600 -14.95 16.12 -0.44
N ILE A 601 -15.12 14.79 -0.54
CA ILE A 601 -14.99 14.04 -1.79
C ILE A 601 -16.27 13.25 -2.06
N LYS A 602 -16.65 13.16 -3.34
CA LYS A 602 -17.67 12.26 -3.83
C LYS A 602 -17.08 11.30 -4.85
N VAL A 603 -17.37 10.02 -4.67
CA VAL A 603 -16.97 8.97 -5.59
C VAL A 603 -18.19 8.26 -6.13
N ASN A 604 -18.26 8.06 -7.44
CA ASN A 604 -19.24 7.23 -8.12
C ASN A 604 -18.53 6.20 -8.96
N GLY A 605 -19.01 4.97 -8.98
CA GLY A 605 -18.34 3.95 -9.77
C GLY A 605 -19.19 2.73 -10.07
N ILE A 606 -18.63 1.93 -10.98
CA ILE A 606 -19.17 0.64 -11.43
C ILE A 606 -18.03 -0.37 -11.49
N GLU A 607 -18.29 -1.56 -10.99
CA GLU A 607 -17.38 -2.70 -11.03
C GLU A 607 -18.08 -3.88 -11.69
N ALA A 608 -17.46 -4.45 -12.72
CA ALA A 608 -17.98 -5.62 -13.43
C ALA A 608 -16.91 -6.71 -13.50
N GLU A 609 -17.30 -7.95 -13.24
CA GLU A 609 -16.44 -9.12 -13.28
C GLU A 609 -17.16 -10.24 -14.03
N LEU A 610 -16.41 -10.91 -14.92
CA LEU A 610 -16.87 -12.03 -15.70
C LEU A 610 -15.82 -13.12 -15.69
N ASP A 611 -16.23 -14.34 -15.33
CA ASP A 611 -15.46 -15.56 -15.45
C ASP A 611 -16.24 -16.59 -16.28
N PHE A 612 -15.60 -17.09 -17.34
CA PHE A 612 -16.22 -17.98 -18.30
C PHE A 612 -15.34 -19.17 -18.66
N THR A 613 -15.84 -20.37 -18.37
CA THR A 613 -15.20 -21.63 -18.71
C THR A 613 -16.05 -22.39 -19.74
N PRO A 614 -15.99 -22.00 -21.04
CA PRO A 614 -16.83 -22.62 -22.07
C PRO A 614 -16.54 -24.11 -22.26
N THR A 615 -15.30 -24.52 -22.04
CA THR A 615 -14.84 -25.91 -22.10
C THR A 615 -13.90 -26.19 -20.95
N SER A 616 -13.63 -27.47 -20.63
CA SER A 616 -12.65 -27.88 -19.64
C SER A 616 -11.21 -27.42 -19.93
N ARG A 617 -10.95 -26.88 -21.12
CA ARG A 617 -9.62 -26.47 -21.60
C ARG A 617 -9.45 -24.96 -21.72
N LEU A 618 -10.53 -24.19 -21.73
CA LEU A 618 -10.49 -22.74 -21.95
C LEU A 618 -11.13 -22.02 -20.77
N ASN A 619 -10.34 -21.17 -20.11
CA ASN A 619 -10.80 -20.28 -19.07
C ASN A 619 -10.57 -18.82 -19.52
N LEU A 620 -11.61 -18.01 -19.47
CA LEU A 620 -11.61 -16.59 -19.81
C LEU A 620 -12.07 -15.78 -18.63
N GLY A 621 -11.41 -14.66 -18.35
CA GLY A 621 -11.82 -13.73 -17.31
C GLY A 621 -11.71 -12.29 -17.79
N ALA A 622 -12.64 -11.46 -17.38
CA ALA A 622 -12.64 -10.03 -17.64
C ALA A 622 -13.08 -9.28 -16.39
N THR A 623 -12.36 -8.25 -16.01
CA THR A 623 -12.76 -7.36 -14.92
C THR A 623 -12.59 -5.92 -15.38
N VAL A 624 -13.61 -5.10 -15.16
CA VAL A 624 -13.61 -3.67 -15.49
C VAL A 624 -14.00 -2.88 -14.26
N ASN A 625 -13.29 -1.78 -14.03
CA ASN A 625 -13.57 -0.84 -12.97
C ASN A 625 -13.67 0.58 -13.52
N PHE A 626 -14.75 1.26 -13.16
CA PHE A 626 -14.93 2.69 -13.35
C PHE A 626 -15.07 3.36 -11.98
N ALA A 627 -14.27 4.39 -11.71
CA ALA A 627 -14.31 5.15 -10.46
C ALA A 627 -14.03 6.63 -10.74
N ARG A 628 -15.03 7.47 -10.51
CA ARG A 628 -14.92 8.92 -10.67
C ARG A 628 -14.97 9.61 -9.32
N SER A 629 -13.84 10.18 -8.92
CA SER A 629 -13.67 10.90 -7.66
C SER A 629 -13.55 12.41 -7.91
N ARG A 630 -14.30 13.22 -7.15
CA ARG A 630 -14.30 14.67 -7.29
C ARG A 630 -14.30 15.35 -5.92
N ILE A 631 -13.48 16.40 -5.81
CA ILE A 631 -13.47 17.31 -4.66
C ILE A 631 -14.72 18.18 -4.74
N GLY A 632 -15.43 18.32 -3.62
CA GLY A 632 -16.53 19.28 -3.48
C GLY A 632 -16.02 20.72 -3.30
N ASN A 633 -16.88 21.61 -2.87
CA ASN A 633 -16.48 23.00 -2.59
C ASN A 633 -15.53 23.01 -1.40
N ALA A 634 -14.25 23.35 -1.66
CA ALA A 634 -13.19 23.46 -0.66
C ALA A 634 -12.13 24.44 -1.12
N LEU A 635 -11.43 25.03 -0.18
CA LEU A 635 -10.22 25.80 -0.41
C LEU A 635 -9.01 24.89 -0.15
N LEU A 636 -8.07 24.89 -1.07
CA LEU A 636 -6.83 24.14 -1.00
C LEU A 636 -5.68 25.10 -0.73
N ALA A 637 -4.71 24.70 0.06
CA ALA A 637 -3.45 25.41 0.11
C ALA A 637 -2.80 25.39 -1.29
N CYS A 638 -2.29 26.53 -1.74
CA CYS A 638 -1.66 26.68 -3.07
C CYS A 638 -0.50 27.67 -3.03
N THR A 639 0.37 27.63 -4.04
CA THR A 639 1.55 28.51 -4.13
C THR A 639 1.18 29.92 -4.59
N ASP A 640 0.17 30.06 -5.43
CA ASP A 640 -0.18 31.32 -6.07
C ASP A 640 -1.68 31.57 -6.08
N ALA A 641 -2.11 32.53 -5.27
CA ALA A 641 -3.49 33.03 -5.25
C ALA A 641 -3.76 34.11 -6.29
N LEU A 642 -2.71 34.67 -6.95
CA LEU A 642 -2.85 35.89 -7.76
C LEU A 642 -3.17 35.62 -9.21
N ASN A 643 -2.62 34.61 -9.82
CA ASN A 643 -2.81 34.37 -11.26
C ASN A 643 -2.77 32.93 -11.67
N ASN A 644 -2.12 32.09 -10.92
CA ASN A 644 -1.68 30.84 -11.43
C ASN A 644 -1.96 29.80 -10.37
N GLN A 645 -3.10 29.20 -10.49
CA GLN A 645 -3.21 27.81 -10.08
C GLN A 645 -1.99 27.14 -10.69
N SER A 646 -1.16 26.50 -9.88
CA SER A 646 -0.03 25.73 -10.36
C SER A 646 -0.51 24.86 -11.52
N GLY A 647 0.02 25.11 -12.72
CA GLY A 647 -0.43 24.47 -13.95
C GLY A 647 -1.34 25.30 -14.86
N ALA A 648 -1.67 26.55 -14.55
CA ALA A 648 -2.23 27.44 -15.56
C ALA A 648 -1.20 27.66 -16.66
N VAL A 649 -1.64 27.47 -17.89
CA VAL A 649 -0.82 27.74 -19.09
C VAL A 649 -0.96 29.19 -19.40
N GLY A 650 0.13 29.96 -19.37
CA GLY A 650 0.14 31.37 -19.76
C GLY A 650 -0.19 31.56 -21.24
N SER A 651 -0.24 32.81 -21.69
CA SER A 651 -0.53 33.18 -23.10
C SER A 651 0.50 32.65 -24.10
N ASP A 652 1.66 32.23 -23.64
CA ASP A 652 2.75 31.57 -24.38
C ASP A 652 2.57 30.06 -24.54
N GLY A 653 1.57 29.48 -23.91
CA GLY A 653 1.33 28.02 -23.90
C GLY A 653 2.22 27.27 -22.94
N ILE A 654 3.01 27.94 -22.10
CA ILE A 654 3.92 27.34 -21.11
C ILE A 654 3.36 27.61 -19.72
N PRO A 655 3.28 26.61 -18.85
CA PRO A 655 2.82 26.80 -17.49
C PRO A 655 3.78 27.70 -16.69
N ASP A 656 3.27 28.79 -16.14
CA ASP A 656 4.03 29.66 -15.26
C ASP A 656 4.21 29.01 -13.88
N ALA A 657 5.43 28.60 -13.58
CA ALA A 657 5.80 28.06 -12.29
C ALA A 657 6.72 29.01 -11.50
N VAL A 658 6.48 30.28 -11.59
CA VAL A 658 7.28 31.24 -10.85
C VAL A 658 6.77 31.27 -9.41
N THR A 659 7.59 30.87 -8.45
CA THR A 659 7.33 31.16 -7.05
C THR A 659 7.23 32.68 -6.89
N PRO A 660 6.13 33.23 -6.37
CA PRO A 660 5.99 34.68 -6.17
C PRO A 660 7.11 35.19 -5.27
N THR A 661 7.51 36.42 -5.46
CA THR A 661 8.42 37.10 -4.54
C THR A 661 7.74 37.33 -3.19
N LEU A 662 8.52 37.39 -2.11
CA LEU A 662 7.98 37.67 -0.77
C LEU A 662 7.06 38.89 -0.73
N ALA A 663 7.43 39.97 -1.46
CA ALA A 663 6.61 41.17 -1.52
C ALA A 663 5.26 40.94 -2.22
N GLN A 664 5.25 40.13 -3.30
CA GLN A 664 4.02 39.75 -4.00
C GLN A 664 3.13 38.89 -3.10
N MET A 665 3.73 37.92 -2.40
CA MET A 665 3.00 37.07 -1.44
C MET A 665 2.39 37.92 -0.32
N GLN A 666 3.15 38.83 0.29
CA GLN A 666 2.65 39.70 1.35
C GLN A 666 1.52 40.60 0.88
N GLN A 667 1.59 41.09 -0.36
CA GLN A 667 0.53 41.89 -0.94
C GLN A 667 -0.74 41.11 -1.26
N ALA A 668 -0.57 39.86 -1.76
CA ALA A 668 -1.66 39.04 -2.27
C ALA A 668 -2.42 38.29 -1.18
N TYR A 669 -1.71 37.82 -0.15
CA TYR A 669 -2.27 36.94 0.84
C TYR A 669 -3.10 37.63 1.92
N GLY A 670 -3.21 38.97 1.89
CA GLY A 670 -4.10 39.72 2.79
C GLY A 670 -3.79 39.56 4.27
N GLY A 671 -2.53 39.26 4.62
CA GLY A 671 -2.07 39.00 5.99
C GLY A 671 -1.95 37.52 6.31
N GLU A 672 -2.49 36.62 5.49
CA GLU A 672 -2.29 35.17 5.60
C GLU A 672 -0.89 34.76 5.14
N ARG A 673 -0.40 33.62 5.61
CA ARG A 673 0.91 33.11 5.21
C ARG A 673 0.84 32.03 4.14
N VAL A 674 -0.32 31.42 3.98
CA VAL A 674 -0.61 30.37 2.99
C VAL A 674 -1.71 30.87 2.09
N ALA A 675 -1.48 30.82 0.78
CA ALA A 675 -2.51 31.11 -0.20
C ALA A 675 -3.55 29.99 -0.24
N GLN A 676 -4.79 30.35 -0.56
CA GLN A 676 -5.91 29.46 -0.69
C GLN A 676 -6.55 29.55 -2.07
N CYS A 677 -6.69 28.42 -2.77
CA CYS A 677 -7.28 28.33 -4.10
C CYS A 677 -8.54 27.44 -4.09
N PRO A 678 -9.55 27.77 -4.91
CA PRO A 678 -10.71 26.88 -5.04
C PRO A 678 -10.33 25.51 -5.63
N GLY A 679 -10.67 24.44 -4.92
CA GLY A 679 -10.42 23.06 -5.35
C GLY A 679 -11.65 22.32 -5.90
N GLY A 680 -12.82 22.98 -5.93
CA GLY A 680 -14.08 22.34 -6.30
C GLY A 680 -14.11 21.80 -7.73
N GLY A 681 -14.58 20.55 -7.89
CA GLY A 681 -14.66 19.88 -9.19
C GLY A 681 -13.38 19.20 -9.67
N GLN A 682 -12.24 19.45 -9.03
CA GLN A 682 -10.99 18.74 -9.34
C GLN A 682 -11.07 17.26 -9.03
N SER A 683 -10.23 16.45 -9.69
CA SER A 683 -10.09 15.05 -9.35
C SER A 683 -9.47 14.91 -7.96
N ALA A 684 -10.06 14.08 -7.11
CA ALA A 684 -9.51 13.76 -5.80
C ALA A 684 -8.51 12.60 -5.84
N THR A 685 -8.26 12.06 -7.02
CA THR A 685 -7.39 10.90 -7.24
C THR A 685 -6.41 11.14 -8.38
N PHE A 686 -5.27 10.51 -8.26
CA PHE A 686 -4.25 10.40 -9.29
C PHE A 686 -4.43 9.15 -10.18
N GLN A 687 -5.55 8.45 -10.03
CA GLN A 687 -5.84 7.20 -10.69
C GLN A 687 -6.68 7.40 -11.96
N PRO A 688 -6.55 6.51 -12.95
CA PRO A 688 -7.45 6.53 -14.09
C PRO A 688 -8.89 6.23 -13.65
N GLU A 689 -9.85 6.95 -14.21
CA GLU A 689 -11.27 6.65 -13.98
C GLU A 689 -11.65 5.25 -14.47
N TRP A 690 -10.99 4.74 -15.51
CA TRP A 690 -11.21 3.43 -16.08
C TRP A 690 -9.99 2.55 -15.98
N SER A 691 -10.18 1.31 -15.58
CA SER A 691 -9.16 0.25 -15.64
C SER A 691 -9.81 -1.09 -15.90
N GLY A 692 -9.05 -2.02 -16.50
CA GLY A 692 -9.57 -3.35 -16.80
C GLY A 692 -8.47 -4.38 -16.94
N VAL A 693 -8.85 -5.65 -16.74
CA VAL A 693 -7.98 -6.81 -16.90
C VAL A 693 -8.72 -7.84 -17.70
N LEU A 694 -8.04 -8.41 -18.70
CA LEU A 694 -8.48 -9.59 -19.44
C LEU A 694 -7.50 -10.72 -19.17
N ARG A 695 -8.02 -11.90 -18.90
CA ARG A 695 -7.23 -13.12 -18.72
C ARG A 695 -7.78 -14.24 -19.58
N ALA A 696 -6.89 -15.05 -20.13
CA ALA A 696 -7.24 -16.22 -20.89
C ALA A 696 -6.22 -17.33 -20.59
N GLU A 697 -6.68 -18.54 -20.39
CA GLU A 697 -5.85 -19.73 -20.28
C GLU A 697 -6.41 -20.84 -21.14
N TYR A 698 -5.54 -21.44 -21.95
CA TYR A 698 -5.86 -22.63 -22.73
C TYR A 698 -4.95 -23.77 -22.31
N THR A 699 -5.54 -24.90 -21.91
CA THR A 699 -4.83 -26.12 -21.50
C THR A 699 -4.93 -27.17 -22.58
N LEU A 700 -3.81 -27.80 -22.93
CA LEU A 700 -3.71 -28.83 -23.96
C LEU A 700 -3.09 -30.09 -23.31
N PRO A 701 -3.77 -31.23 -23.30
CA PRO A 701 -3.17 -32.48 -22.87
C PRO A 701 -1.96 -32.86 -23.73
N VAL A 702 -0.87 -33.24 -23.10
CA VAL A 702 0.38 -33.68 -23.74
C VAL A 702 0.68 -35.09 -23.24
N GLY A 703 0.18 -36.08 -24.00
CA GLY A 703 0.16 -37.49 -23.53
C GLY A 703 -0.79 -37.68 -22.34
N ASP A 704 -0.58 -38.76 -21.59
CA ASP A 704 -1.52 -39.22 -20.56
C ASP A 704 -1.26 -38.64 -19.15
N LYS A 705 -0.14 -37.96 -18.96
CA LYS A 705 0.30 -37.52 -17.62
C LYS A 705 0.68 -36.03 -17.53
N MET A 706 0.63 -35.31 -18.62
CA MET A 706 1.08 -33.93 -18.68
C MET A 706 0.06 -33.05 -19.39
N ASP A 707 0.03 -31.79 -18.98
CA ASP A 707 -0.68 -30.73 -19.65
C ASP A 707 0.29 -29.63 -20.09
N GLY A 708 0.15 -29.22 -21.34
CA GLY A 708 0.69 -27.95 -21.80
C GLY A 708 -0.32 -26.85 -21.57
N TYR A 709 0.13 -25.63 -21.35
CA TYR A 709 -0.77 -24.49 -21.25
C TYR A 709 -0.17 -23.22 -21.87
N LEU A 710 -1.08 -22.36 -22.30
CA LEU A 710 -0.77 -20.98 -22.70
C LEU A 710 -1.72 -20.05 -21.94
N ARG A 711 -1.17 -19.04 -21.28
CA ARG A 711 -1.92 -18.09 -20.48
C ARG A 711 -1.53 -16.67 -20.86
N GLY A 712 -2.52 -15.81 -21.03
CA GLY A 712 -2.37 -14.39 -21.29
C GLY A 712 -3.04 -13.56 -20.19
N LEU A 713 -2.39 -12.48 -19.81
CA LEU A 713 -2.91 -11.47 -18.92
C LEU A 713 -2.69 -10.09 -19.56
N PHE A 714 -3.77 -9.42 -19.91
CA PHE A 714 -3.76 -8.06 -20.44
C PHE A 714 -4.36 -7.11 -19.41
N SER A 715 -3.56 -6.17 -18.91
CA SER A 715 -4.01 -5.11 -18.01
C SER A 715 -4.03 -3.78 -18.75
N TRP A 716 -5.17 -3.07 -18.67
CA TRP A 716 -5.36 -1.76 -19.29
C TRP A 716 -5.66 -0.69 -18.26
N ARG A 717 -5.08 0.49 -18.45
CA ARG A 717 -5.29 1.69 -17.63
C ARG A 717 -5.64 2.87 -18.51
N GLY A 718 -6.70 3.57 -18.15
CA GLY A 718 -7.12 4.80 -18.80
C GLY A 718 -6.18 5.97 -18.54
N LYS A 719 -6.56 7.14 -19.00
CA LYS A 719 -5.82 8.39 -18.71
C LYS A 719 -5.86 8.69 -17.22
N SER A 720 -4.75 9.20 -16.68
CA SER A 720 -4.67 9.71 -15.31
C SER A 720 -3.70 10.87 -15.23
N ARG A 721 -3.65 11.50 -14.06
CA ARG A 721 -2.67 12.52 -13.73
C ARG A 721 -2.26 12.25 -12.29
N THR A 722 -0.96 12.12 -12.04
CA THR A 722 -0.44 11.76 -10.72
C THR A 722 -0.48 12.93 -9.75
N ASP A 723 -0.35 14.14 -10.28
CA ASP A 723 -0.58 15.39 -9.55
C ASP A 723 -1.49 16.29 -10.37
N PRO A 724 -2.70 16.67 -9.89
CA PRO A 724 -3.61 17.55 -10.62
C PRO A 724 -3.03 18.92 -10.97
N ASN A 725 -2.06 19.36 -10.17
CA ASN A 725 -1.43 20.67 -10.33
C ASN A 725 -0.15 20.62 -11.16
N ASN A 726 0.34 19.42 -11.51
CA ASN A 726 1.51 19.25 -12.34
C ASN A 726 1.10 19.00 -13.80
N PRO A 727 1.28 19.98 -14.72
CA PRO A 727 0.87 19.84 -16.11
C PRO A 727 1.71 18.84 -16.90
N TYR A 728 2.89 18.45 -16.40
CA TYR A 728 3.77 17.47 -17.04
C TYR A 728 3.45 16.02 -16.66
N ASP A 729 2.55 15.81 -15.73
CA ASP A 729 2.26 14.52 -15.14
C ASP A 729 1.04 13.82 -15.79
N ASP A 730 0.73 14.19 -17.02
CA ASP A 730 -0.33 13.54 -17.81
C ASP A 730 0.07 12.13 -18.24
N VAL A 731 -0.54 11.15 -17.61
CA VAL A 731 -0.38 9.74 -17.95
C VAL A 731 -1.38 9.36 -19.04
N ARG A 732 -0.89 9.05 -20.25
CA ARG A 732 -1.73 8.56 -21.34
C ARG A 732 -2.17 7.12 -21.07
N ALA A 733 -3.35 6.75 -21.56
CA ALA A 733 -3.84 5.38 -21.48
C ALA A 733 -2.84 4.38 -22.08
N TYR A 734 -2.70 3.22 -21.43
CA TYR A 734 -1.80 2.15 -21.88
C TYR A 734 -2.30 0.77 -21.47
N GLY A 735 -1.81 -0.26 -22.18
CA GLY A 735 -2.03 -1.65 -21.86
C GLY A 735 -0.72 -2.42 -21.78
N LEU A 736 -0.65 -3.39 -20.88
CA LEU A 736 0.48 -4.30 -20.71
C LEU A 736 -0.01 -5.72 -20.95
N LEU A 737 0.69 -6.49 -21.82
CA LEU A 737 0.43 -7.90 -22.05
C LEU A 737 1.52 -8.73 -21.42
N ASN A 738 1.12 -9.68 -20.57
CA ASN A 738 1.98 -10.72 -20.02
C ASN A 738 1.55 -12.07 -20.61
N LEU A 739 2.52 -12.88 -21.03
CA LEU A 739 2.29 -14.23 -21.52
C LEU A 739 3.07 -15.24 -20.71
N PHE A 740 2.45 -16.39 -20.47
CA PHE A 740 3.03 -17.53 -19.76
C PHE A 740 2.72 -18.79 -20.53
N GLY A 741 3.70 -19.67 -20.73
CA GLY A 741 3.49 -20.96 -21.36
C GLY A 741 4.34 -22.02 -20.67
N GLY A 742 3.83 -23.22 -20.54
CA GLY A 742 4.56 -24.25 -19.84
C GLY A 742 3.99 -25.65 -19.96
N LEU A 743 4.66 -26.56 -19.29
CA LEU A 743 4.27 -27.96 -19.11
C LEU A 743 4.14 -28.24 -17.61
N ARG A 744 3.09 -28.94 -17.23
CA ARG A 744 2.88 -29.38 -15.84
C ARG A 744 2.43 -30.84 -15.81
N SER A 745 2.78 -31.55 -14.76
CA SER A 745 2.19 -32.87 -14.51
C SER A 745 0.72 -32.73 -14.10
N GLN A 746 -0.13 -33.64 -14.51
CA GLN A 746 -1.56 -33.62 -14.15
C GLN A 746 -1.80 -33.79 -12.65
N ASP A 747 -0.90 -34.49 -11.93
CA ASP A 747 -0.93 -34.60 -10.49
C ASP A 747 -0.33 -33.36 -9.79
N GLY A 748 0.16 -32.34 -10.53
CA GLY A 748 0.75 -31.10 -10.00
C GLY A 748 2.08 -31.29 -9.28
N SER A 749 2.76 -32.43 -9.43
CA SER A 749 4.05 -32.71 -8.79
C SER A 749 5.20 -31.89 -9.33
N TRP A 750 5.11 -31.42 -10.56
CA TRP A 750 6.09 -30.51 -11.15
C TRP A 750 5.48 -29.61 -12.23
N GLU A 751 6.12 -28.47 -12.44
CA GLU A 751 5.79 -27.50 -13.49
C GLU A 751 7.07 -26.83 -14.00
N VAL A 752 7.16 -26.65 -15.31
CA VAL A 752 8.17 -25.79 -15.96
C VAL A 752 7.44 -24.78 -16.81
N SER A 753 7.72 -23.51 -16.61
CA SER A 753 7.09 -22.44 -17.37
C SER A 753 8.12 -21.42 -17.87
N VAL A 754 7.82 -20.82 -19.02
CA VAL A 754 8.47 -19.63 -19.54
C VAL A 754 7.49 -18.48 -19.49
N TYR A 755 7.98 -17.28 -19.24
CA TYR A 755 7.12 -16.11 -19.21
C TYR A 755 7.74 -14.90 -19.89
N ALA A 756 6.87 -14.01 -20.37
CA ALA A 756 7.21 -12.69 -20.84
C ALA A 756 6.25 -11.68 -20.20
N LYS A 757 6.74 -10.85 -19.28
CA LYS A 757 5.99 -9.71 -18.69
C LYS A 757 6.27 -8.46 -19.52
N ASN A 758 5.23 -7.62 -19.74
CA ASN A 758 5.28 -6.47 -20.65
C ASN A 758 5.85 -6.85 -22.03
N LEU A 759 5.24 -7.82 -22.69
CA LEU A 759 5.73 -8.45 -23.93
C LEU A 759 6.15 -7.43 -25.00
N PHE A 760 5.41 -6.35 -25.16
CA PHE A 760 5.66 -5.31 -26.17
C PHE A 760 6.61 -4.20 -25.72
N ASP A 761 7.23 -4.33 -24.54
CA ASP A 761 8.15 -3.34 -23.95
C ASP A 761 7.56 -1.92 -23.89
N VAL A 762 6.30 -1.83 -23.52
CA VAL A 762 5.58 -0.55 -23.45
C VAL A 762 6.21 0.32 -22.38
N THR A 763 6.90 1.38 -22.79
CA THR A 763 7.43 2.41 -21.89
C THR A 763 6.49 3.61 -21.86
N LYS A 764 5.86 3.87 -20.72
CA LYS A 764 4.95 5.00 -20.49
C LYS A 764 5.34 5.72 -19.21
N LEU A 765 5.25 7.04 -19.27
CA LEU A 765 5.35 7.89 -18.10
C LEU A 765 4.22 7.54 -17.12
N ILE A 766 4.57 7.32 -15.86
CA ILE A 766 3.63 7.13 -14.75
C ILE A 766 3.57 8.40 -13.91
N SER A 767 4.72 9.02 -13.62
CA SER A 767 4.82 10.31 -12.93
C SER A 767 6.07 11.05 -13.37
N GLN A 768 6.03 12.38 -13.26
CA GLN A 768 7.17 13.26 -13.45
C GLN A 768 7.19 14.30 -12.34
N ASP A 769 8.38 14.58 -11.83
CA ASP A 769 8.56 15.64 -10.84
C ASP A 769 8.25 17.00 -11.47
N GLU A 770 7.59 17.85 -10.71
CA GLU A 770 7.24 19.22 -11.16
C GLU A 770 8.48 20.10 -11.29
N LEU A 771 9.48 19.87 -10.46
CA LEU A 771 10.75 20.58 -10.50
C LEU A 771 11.85 19.72 -11.14
N ALA A 772 12.84 20.39 -11.73
CA ALA A 772 14.06 19.72 -12.13
C ALA A 772 14.79 19.12 -10.94
N GLN A 773 15.55 18.06 -11.17
CA GLN A 773 16.50 17.54 -10.19
C GLN A 773 17.46 18.65 -9.77
N PHE A 774 17.63 18.82 -8.47
CA PHE A 774 18.40 19.93 -7.92
C PHE A 774 19.25 19.48 -6.73
N THR A 775 20.22 20.32 -6.38
CA THR A 775 21.06 20.23 -5.20
C THR A 775 20.96 21.51 -4.41
N SER A 776 20.67 21.45 -3.12
CA SER A 776 20.57 22.60 -2.25
C SER A 776 21.85 22.75 -1.41
N VAL A 777 22.34 23.97 -1.29
CA VAL A 777 23.53 24.33 -0.52
C VAL A 777 23.17 25.39 0.51
N THR A 778 23.58 25.20 1.76
CA THR A 778 23.48 26.21 2.80
C THR A 778 24.64 27.19 2.70
N ASP A 779 24.35 28.46 2.42
CA ASP A 779 25.35 29.52 2.38
C ASP A 779 25.47 30.21 3.74
N VAL A 780 26.68 30.29 4.26
CA VAL A 780 27.00 31.00 5.48
C VAL A 780 27.81 32.25 5.14
N TYR A 781 27.21 33.41 5.31
CA TYR A 781 27.81 34.69 4.97
C TYR A 781 28.64 35.22 6.15
N LEU A 782 29.93 35.52 5.90
CA LEU A 782 30.89 36.01 6.87
C LEU A 782 31.25 37.45 6.58
N ARG A 783 31.26 38.32 7.62
CA ARG A 783 31.60 39.75 7.49
C ARG A 783 33.04 40.02 7.93
N PRO A 784 33.89 40.52 7.04
CA PRO A 784 35.21 41.03 7.44
C PRO A 784 35.13 42.24 8.38
N PRO A 785 36.17 42.47 9.21
CA PRO A 785 37.40 41.70 9.34
C PRO A 785 37.33 40.54 10.33
N THR A 786 36.27 40.43 11.13
CA THR A 786 36.13 39.40 12.18
C THR A 786 35.66 38.06 11.63
N PHE A 787 35.22 38.00 10.36
CA PHE A 787 34.59 36.82 9.77
C PHE A 787 33.47 36.22 10.63
N SER A 788 32.75 37.08 11.38
CA SER A 788 31.55 36.70 12.11
C SER A 788 30.41 36.38 11.14
N VAL A 789 29.56 35.42 11.51
CA VAL A 789 28.36 35.08 10.72
C VAL A 789 27.44 36.29 10.68
N SER A 790 27.18 36.79 9.46
CA SER A 790 26.29 37.91 9.19
C SER A 790 24.92 37.50 8.63
N GLY A 791 24.81 36.24 8.20
CA GLY A 791 23.57 35.68 7.66
C GLY A 791 23.76 34.23 7.20
N ILE A 792 22.63 33.55 7.04
CA ILE A 792 22.54 32.22 6.45
C ILE A 792 21.53 32.28 5.32
N GLY A 793 21.87 31.72 4.18
CA GLY A 793 21.00 31.61 3.00
C GLY A 793 21.03 30.20 2.42
N SER A 794 20.33 30.02 1.33
CA SER A 794 20.34 28.77 0.57
C SER A 794 20.45 29.07 -0.91
N THR A 795 21.32 28.32 -1.59
CA THR A 795 21.42 28.33 -3.05
C THR A 795 20.94 26.99 -3.59
N VAL A 796 20.05 27.03 -4.57
CA VAL A 796 19.53 25.85 -5.26
C VAL A 796 20.21 25.76 -6.63
N TYR A 797 20.84 24.65 -6.92
CA TYR A 797 21.48 24.35 -8.20
C TYR A 797 20.60 23.36 -8.96
N SER A 798 19.89 23.85 -9.99
CA SER A 798 18.97 23.05 -10.80
C SER A 798 19.62 22.49 -12.03
N SER A 799 19.27 21.27 -12.41
CA SER A 799 19.69 20.63 -13.66
C SER A 799 18.67 20.83 -14.78
N ARG A 800 18.93 20.26 -15.96
CA ARG A 800 17.97 20.17 -17.07
C ARG A 800 17.16 18.86 -17.06
N TYR A 801 17.22 18.08 -16.00
CA TYR A 801 16.60 16.76 -15.90
C TYR A 801 15.47 16.76 -14.88
N ALA A 802 14.34 16.18 -15.25
CA ALA A 802 13.23 15.94 -14.32
C ALA A 802 13.24 14.47 -13.87
N GLY A 803 12.99 14.22 -12.59
CA GLY A 803 12.74 12.90 -12.07
C GLY A 803 11.47 12.31 -12.69
N VAL A 804 11.53 11.00 -13.06
CA VAL A 804 10.40 10.31 -13.70
C VAL A 804 10.23 8.90 -13.17
N SER A 805 8.98 8.45 -13.14
CA SER A 805 8.65 7.02 -13.01
C SER A 805 8.02 6.52 -14.30
N VAL A 806 8.39 5.32 -14.71
CA VAL A 806 7.87 4.69 -15.94
C VAL A 806 7.41 3.26 -15.69
N THR A 807 6.63 2.70 -16.60
CA THR A 807 6.23 1.29 -16.59
C THR A 807 7.44 0.37 -16.49
N ALA A 808 7.30 -0.77 -15.79
CA ALA A 808 8.37 -1.77 -15.70
C ALA A 808 8.78 -2.25 -17.11
N PRO A 809 10.08 -2.42 -17.40
CA PRO A 809 10.53 -2.91 -18.70
C PRO A 809 10.12 -4.35 -18.92
N ARG A 810 10.20 -4.78 -20.18
CA ARG A 810 9.99 -6.19 -20.55
C ARG A 810 10.89 -7.10 -19.74
N GLU A 811 10.31 -8.22 -19.28
CA GLU A 811 11.02 -9.25 -18.55
C GLU A 811 10.68 -10.62 -19.13
N PHE A 812 11.70 -11.42 -19.41
CA PHE A 812 11.59 -12.83 -19.75
C PHE A 812 12.17 -13.67 -18.62
N GLY A 813 11.64 -14.89 -18.46
CA GLY A 813 12.20 -15.81 -17.51
C GLY A 813 11.64 -17.20 -17.63
N VAL A 814 12.23 -18.09 -16.83
CA VAL A 814 11.81 -19.48 -16.66
C VAL A 814 11.57 -19.74 -15.18
N THR A 815 10.50 -20.47 -14.89
CA THR A 815 10.19 -20.97 -13.54
C THR A 815 10.11 -22.49 -13.55
N PHE A 816 10.73 -23.09 -12.56
CA PHE A 816 10.60 -24.51 -12.25
C PHE A 816 9.96 -24.64 -10.85
N ARG A 817 9.00 -25.54 -10.73
CA ARG A 817 8.37 -25.89 -9.46
C ARG A 817 8.30 -27.42 -9.32
N ALA A 818 8.66 -27.91 -8.15
CA ALA A 818 8.44 -29.32 -7.73
C ALA A 818 7.65 -29.31 -6.43
N ALA A 819 6.69 -30.22 -6.30
CA ALA A 819 5.83 -30.31 -5.13
C ALA A 819 5.48 -31.79 -4.82
N PHE A 820 5.20 -32.08 -3.56
CA PHE A 820 4.81 -33.42 -3.12
C PHE A 820 3.88 -33.33 -1.91
N GLY A 821 3.04 -34.35 -1.70
CA GLY A 821 2.11 -34.42 -0.58
C GLY A 821 1.18 -33.21 -0.49
N SER A 822 0.94 -32.69 0.71
CA SER A 822 0.17 -31.47 0.95
C SER A 822 0.92 -30.23 0.38
N ARG A 823 0.38 -29.63 -0.65
CA ARG A 823 1.06 -28.61 -1.50
C ARG A 823 0.66 -27.20 -1.19
#